data_0fc666f61a50e48cca748c4661bcd376
#
_entry.id   0fc666f61a50e48cca748c4661bcd376
#
_cell.length_a   1.000
_cell.length_b   1.000
_cell.length_c   1.000
_cell.angle_alpha   90.00
_cell.angle_beta   90.00
_cell.angle_gamma   90.00
#
_symmetry.space_group_name_H-M   'P 1'
#
loop_
_entity.id
_entity.type
_entity.pdbx_description
1 polymer ?
#
loop_
_entity_poly.entity_id
_entity_poly.type
_entity_poly.pdbx_seq_one_letter_code
_entity_poly.pdbx_strand_id
1 'polypeptide(L)'
;APFTSKTPLSFCQYNGSVCCNATEDLKLRNQFKSMNVSVSACASVLKSILCSRCDQFSAELYRIDSAQRTVPVLCNSSISTSSSQSQQAKVDYCAEVWDKCHNVSIINSPFALQAKGGIQINSTSKLTELWQSKGAFCDEFGGASDDGATCFNGGPVLLNSSENISPPSGICLEKIGNGSYLNMVAHPDGSNRVFLSNQAGKLWLAMVPEQGSGETLGIDESNPFLDLTDEVHADAALGLLGIAFHPNFQQNGRFFASFNCDKVQWPGCSGRCSCNSDIGCDPSELSSENGARPCQYHSVITEFTTNSTTLNLSLVSQIRPVEVRRILTMGLPFTSQHGGQILFGPKDGYLYFMMGDGGGSGDPYNFSQNKRSLLGKIMRLDIDTIPSAKDISEFDLWGNYSIPKDNPFYEDHELLPEIWAMGFRNPWRCSFDSERPSYFLCADVGQDQYEEVDIVTKGGNYGWRVYEGPLLYNLSNYSEANNSSNPINAIFPVMGYNHSSLNKAEGSASISGGYFYRSMTDPCLYGRYLYADLYADVIWAGFENPKGSGNFTTDQLAVKCAQDSPIQCNAEPELTSPALGFIFSFGQDNKKDIFILTSNGVYRIVRSSRCNYTCSRENVTDFTAPPGSDVDPPSSSPSSGSKFS
;
A
#
# COMPACT_ATOMS: atom_id res chain seq x y z
N ALA A 1 -14.88 -1.03 0.25
CA ALA A 1 -15.26 -0.35 -0.99
C ALA A 1 -16.77 -0.07 -1.00
N PRO A 2 -17.23 1.03 -1.59
CA PRO A 2 -18.65 1.27 -1.74
C PRO A 2 -19.28 0.22 -2.67
N PHE A 3 -20.52 -0.16 -2.40
CA PHE A 3 -21.27 -1.10 -3.22
C PHE A 3 -22.65 -0.52 -3.56
N THR A 4 -23.23 -0.98 -4.67
CA THR A 4 -24.59 -0.55 -5.03
C THR A 4 -25.60 -1.33 -4.20
N SER A 5 -26.27 -0.67 -3.26
CA SER A 5 -27.30 -1.31 -2.44
C SER A 5 -28.51 -1.70 -3.28
N LYS A 6 -28.92 -2.97 -3.23
CA LYS A 6 -30.15 -3.45 -3.90
C LYS A 6 -31.42 -2.95 -3.26
N THR A 7 -31.36 -2.50 -1.99
CA THR A 7 -32.48 -1.93 -1.25
C THR A 7 -32.09 -0.56 -0.71
N PRO A 8 -32.96 0.46 -0.81
CA PRO A 8 -32.68 1.78 -0.23
C PRO A 8 -32.43 1.67 1.27
N LEU A 9 -31.46 2.44 1.78
CA LEU A 9 -31.25 2.57 3.22
C LEU A 9 -32.46 3.27 3.85
N SER A 10 -32.97 2.72 4.95
CA SER A 10 -34.23 3.18 5.55
C SER A 10 -34.07 4.42 6.44
N PHE A 11 -32.89 4.61 7.03
CA PHE A 11 -32.58 5.71 7.94
C PHE A 11 -31.75 6.80 7.28
N CYS A 12 -30.67 6.43 6.60
CA CYS A 12 -29.70 7.39 6.06
C CYS A 12 -30.07 7.96 4.68
N GLN A 13 -31.04 7.38 3.97
CA GLN A 13 -31.58 7.87 2.69
C GLN A 13 -30.53 8.12 1.58
N TYR A 14 -29.41 7.40 1.62
CA TYR A 14 -28.43 7.41 0.54
C TYR A 14 -28.89 6.52 -0.62
N ASN A 15 -28.67 6.99 -1.85
CA ASN A 15 -29.00 6.29 -3.09
C ASN A 15 -27.72 6.00 -3.89
N GLY A 16 -27.70 4.90 -4.61
CA GLY A 16 -26.57 4.51 -5.47
C GLY A 16 -25.47 3.76 -4.71
N SER A 17 -24.22 4.16 -4.92
CA SER A 17 -23.08 3.56 -4.23
C SER A 17 -23.01 4.01 -2.78
N VAL A 18 -22.98 3.06 -1.86
CA VAL A 18 -23.00 3.28 -0.41
C VAL A 18 -21.98 2.38 0.31
N CYS A 19 -21.51 2.81 1.47
CA CYS A 19 -20.62 2.05 2.34
C CYS A 19 -21.35 1.31 3.48
N CYS A 20 -22.68 1.42 3.59
CA CYS A 20 -23.49 0.76 4.62
C CYS A 20 -24.44 -0.25 4.01
N ASN A 21 -24.56 -1.40 4.65
CA ASN A 21 -25.68 -2.33 4.43
C ASN A 21 -26.87 -2.01 5.35
N ALA A 22 -27.98 -2.74 5.19
CA ALA A 22 -29.19 -2.53 5.99
C ALA A 22 -28.98 -2.73 7.51
N THR A 23 -28.05 -3.59 7.91
CA THR A 23 -27.70 -3.85 9.32
C THR A 23 -26.97 -2.67 9.92
N GLU A 24 -26.04 -2.08 9.18
CA GLU A 24 -25.30 -0.88 9.61
C GLU A 24 -26.19 0.34 9.67
N ASP A 25 -27.08 0.54 8.68
CA ASP A 25 -28.09 1.58 8.70
C ASP A 25 -29.00 1.49 9.95
N LEU A 26 -29.38 0.27 10.34
CA LEU A 26 -30.13 0.03 11.58
C LEU A 26 -29.32 0.34 12.84
N LYS A 27 -28.01 0.02 12.87
CA LYS A 27 -27.12 0.39 13.99
C LYS A 27 -27.04 1.91 14.15
N LEU A 28 -26.86 2.65 13.05
CA LEU A 28 -26.82 4.12 13.06
C LEU A 28 -28.14 4.71 13.55
N ARG A 29 -29.28 4.14 13.13
CA ARG A 29 -30.61 4.54 13.62
C ARG A 29 -30.73 4.35 15.14
N ASN A 30 -30.26 3.22 15.69
CA ASN A 30 -30.30 2.95 17.11
C ASN A 30 -29.36 3.87 17.90
N GLN A 31 -28.16 4.12 17.37
CA GLN A 31 -27.23 5.10 17.93
C GLN A 31 -27.85 6.50 17.98
N PHE A 32 -28.48 6.96 16.90
CA PHE A 32 -29.16 8.26 16.85
C PHE A 32 -30.29 8.36 17.90
N LYS A 33 -31.12 7.31 18.03
CA LYS A 33 -32.18 7.26 19.04
C LYS A 33 -31.62 7.36 20.47
N SER A 34 -30.49 6.71 20.75
CA SER A 34 -29.86 6.73 22.08
C SER A 34 -29.31 8.11 22.47
N MET A 35 -29.06 9.00 21.51
CA MET A 35 -28.60 10.37 21.78
C MET A 35 -29.65 11.28 22.39
N ASN A 36 -30.92 10.93 22.26
CA ASN A 36 -32.09 11.64 22.85
C ASN A 36 -32.07 13.16 22.68
N VAL A 37 -31.87 13.64 21.46
CA VAL A 37 -31.71 15.04 21.13
C VAL A 37 -33.10 15.70 21.00
N SER A 38 -33.41 16.67 21.87
CA SER A 38 -34.72 17.33 21.93
C SER A 38 -34.91 18.43 20.90
N VAL A 39 -33.81 19.03 20.40
CA VAL A 39 -33.88 20.16 19.44
C VAL A 39 -33.77 19.63 18.02
N SER A 40 -34.85 19.83 17.23
CA SER A 40 -34.95 19.28 15.87
C SER A 40 -33.83 19.73 14.93
N ALA A 41 -33.39 20.99 15.03
CA ALA A 41 -32.29 21.52 14.22
C ALA A 41 -30.96 20.82 14.50
N CYS A 42 -30.61 20.56 15.76
CA CYS A 42 -29.45 19.82 16.14
C CYS A 42 -29.59 18.32 15.79
N ALA A 43 -30.77 17.73 16.00
CA ALA A 43 -31.07 16.35 15.64
C ALA A 43 -30.84 16.09 14.15
N SER A 44 -31.28 17.02 13.28
CA SER A 44 -31.07 16.91 11.83
C SER A 44 -29.56 16.87 11.46
N VAL A 45 -28.78 17.75 12.04
CA VAL A 45 -27.32 17.82 11.81
C VAL A 45 -26.62 16.56 12.31
N LEU A 46 -26.96 16.07 13.51
CA LEU A 46 -26.39 14.84 14.06
C LEU A 46 -26.76 13.61 13.23
N LYS A 47 -27.99 13.56 12.71
CA LYS A 47 -28.39 12.50 11.76
C LYS A 47 -27.53 12.51 10.52
N SER A 48 -27.33 13.69 9.89
CA SER A 48 -26.44 13.84 8.72
C SER A 48 -25.02 13.37 9.03
N ILE A 49 -24.46 13.78 10.17
CA ILE A 49 -23.10 13.37 10.59
C ILE A 49 -23.01 11.85 10.77
N LEU A 50 -23.98 11.21 11.42
CA LEU A 50 -23.96 9.75 11.55
C LEU A 50 -24.08 9.06 10.19
N CYS A 51 -24.95 9.56 9.33
CA CYS A 51 -25.20 9.01 8.02
C CYS A 51 -24.02 9.18 7.04
N SER A 52 -23.11 10.13 7.29
CA SER A 52 -21.91 10.27 6.47
C SER A 52 -21.00 9.02 6.47
N ARG A 53 -21.18 8.09 7.43
CA ARG A 53 -20.53 6.76 7.40
C ARG A 53 -21.01 5.89 6.25
N CYS A 54 -22.21 6.15 5.75
CA CYS A 54 -22.77 5.44 4.60
C CYS A 54 -22.41 6.08 3.26
N ASP A 55 -21.75 7.25 3.29
CA ASP A 55 -21.31 7.94 2.09
C ASP A 55 -20.24 7.09 1.36
N GLN A 56 -20.28 7.12 0.02
CA GLN A 56 -19.29 6.44 -0.81
C GLN A 56 -17.86 6.96 -0.56
N PHE A 57 -17.71 8.16 -0.01
CA PHE A 57 -16.46 8.80 0.40
C PHE A 57 -16.20 8.72 1.90
N SER A 58 -16.85 7.82 2.62
CA SER A 58 -16.73 7.75 4.07
C SER A 58 -15.27 7.57 4.52
N ALA A 59 -14.45 6.84 3.76
CA ALA A 59 -13.02 6.66 4.06
C ALA A 59 -12.27 8.01 4.08
N GLU A 60 -12.53 8.89 3.10
CA GLU A 60 -11.93 10.22 3.04
C GLU A 60 -12.52 11.16 4.11
N LEU A 61 -13.84 11.10 4.33
CA LEU A 61 -14.51 11.92 5.34
C LEU A 61 -14.02 11.63 6.76
N TYR A 62 -13.66 10.38 7.05
CA TYR A 62 -13.14 9.92 8.33
C TYR A 62 -11.64 9.66 8.34
N ARG A 63 -10.89 10.24 7.39
CA ARG A 63 -9.43 10.07 7.30
C ARG A 63 -8.75 10.32 8.63
N ILE A 64 -7.76 9.51 8.92
CA ILE A 64 -7.07 9.48 10.20
C ILE A 64 -5.67 10.06 10.01
N ASP A 65 -5.38 11.14 10.71
CA ASP A 65 -3.99 11.60 10.82
C ASP A 65 -3.26 10.97 12.03
N SER A 66 -3.99 10.57 13.08
CA SER A 66 -3.38 9.92 14.26
C SER A 66 -4.34 9.09 15.13
N ALA A 67 -5.65 9.25 15.04
CA ALA A 67 -6.64 8.52 15.82
C ALA A 67 -7.94 8.29 15.03
N GLN A 68 -8.66 7.21 15.34
CA GLN A 68 -9.93 6.91 14.68
C GLN A 68 -10.97 8.00 14.97
N ARG A 69 -11.35 8.76 13.93
CA ARG A 69 -12.36 9.82 14.07
C ARG A 69 -13.76 9.22 14.26
N THR A 70 -14.50 9.80 15.19
CA THR A 70 -15.91 9.48 15.40
C THR A 70 -16.86 10.36 14.59
N VAL A 71 -16.33 11.49 14.11
CA VAL A 71 -17.02 12.53 13.34
C VAL A 71 -16.25 12.76 12.03
N PRO A 72 -16.92 12.94 10.88
CA PRO A 72 -16.23 13.26 9.63
C PRO A 72 -15.52 14.62 9.72
N VAL A 73 -14.57 14.88 8.84
CA VAL A 73 -13.99 16.22 8.68
C VAL A 73 -15.11 17.16 8.18
N LEU A 74 -15.49 18.14 8.99
CA LEU A 74 -16.55 19.10 8.66
C LEU A 74 -15.98 20.24 7.80
N CYS A 75 -16.68 20.67 6.75
CA CYS A 75 -16.23 21.79 5.92
C CYS A 75 -16.13 23.07 6.75
N ASN A 76 -14.96 23.71 6.73
CA ASN A 76 -14.66 24.96 7.44
C ASN A 76 -14.08 25.98 6.46
N SER A 77 -14.83 27.06 6.20
CA SER A 77 -14.45 28.08 5.22
C SER A 77 -13.30 29.00 5.67
N SER A 78 -12.93 28.97 6.95
CA SER A 78 -11.87 29.82 7.50
C SER A 78 -10.46 29.29 7.24
N ILE A 79 -10.31 28.04 6.79
CA ILE A 79 -9.01 27.37 6.62
C ILE A 79 -8.49 27.39 5.16
N SER A 80 -9.24 27.95 4.20
CA SER A 80 -8.82 27.90 2.79
C SER A 80 -7.66 28.86 2.47
N THR A 81 -6.54 28.31 2.01
CA THR A 81 -5.28 29.00 1.72
C THR A 81 -4.99 29.23 0.23
N SER A 82 -5.89 28.99 -0.71
CA SER A 82 -5.61 29.14 -2.13
C SER A 82 -6.57 30.05 -2.89
N SER A 83 -5.96 30.92 -3.71
CA SER A 83 -6.55 31.92 -4.57
C SER A 83 -7.03 31.33 -5.90
N SER A 84 -7.93 30.38 -5.92
CA SER A 84 -8.60 29.95 -7.14
C SER A 84 -10.03 30.46 -7.17
N GLN A 85 -10.33 31.25 -8.19
CA GLN A 85 -11.62 31.86 -8.46
C GLN A 85 -12.64 30.81 -8.94
N SER A 86 -13.22 30.02 -8.03
CA SER A 86 -14.48 29.36 -8.29
C SER A 86 -15.53 29.94 -7.33
N GLN A 87 -16.48 30.67 -7.89
CA GLN A 87 -17.63 31.25 -7.18
C GLN A 87 -18.63 30.14 -6.79
N GLN A 88 -18.25 29.20 -5.96
CA GLN A 88 -19.20 28.40 -5.21
C GLN A 88 -19.23 28.90 -3.77
N ALA A 89 -20.43 29.19 -3.26
CA ALA A 89 -20.61 29.66 -1.89
C ALA A 89 -19.93 28.70 -0.92
N LYS A 90 -18.88 29.16 -0.25
CA LYS A 90 -18.14 28.38 0.74
C LYS A 90 -19.09 28.02 1.88
N VAL A 91 -19.45 26.76 2.00
CA VAL A 91 -20.32 26.27 3.06
C VAL A 91 -19.45 26.06 4.30
N ASP A 92 -19.73 26.78 5.38
CA ASP A 92 -19.14 26.57 6.69
C ASP A 92 -20.05 25.64 7.52
N TYR A 93 -19.95 24.34 7.21
CA TYR A 93 -20.79 23.36 7.89
C TYR A 93 -20.35 23.14 9.34
N CYS A 94 -19.07 23.33 9.66
CA CYS A 94 -18.59 23.25 11.03
C CYS A 94 -19.23 24.32 11.91
N ALA A 95 -19.31 25.56 11.42
CA ALA A 95 -20.01 26.64 12.12
C ALA A 95 -21.51 26.34 12.28
N GLU A 96 -22.15 25.78 11.24
CA GLU A 96 -23.56 25.37 11.28
C GLU A 96 -23.83 24.31 12.37
N VAL A 97 -22.96 23.31 12.49
CA VAL A 97 -23.04 22.28 13.55
C VAL A 97 -22.96 22.91 14.92
N TRP A 98 -21.99 23.80 15.13
CA TRP A 98 -21.87 24.51 16.39
C TRP A 98 -23.13 25.35 16.70
N ASP A 99 -23.54 26.18 15.78
CA ASP A 99 -24.67 27.11 15.99
C ASP A 99 -25.98 26.40 16.32
N LYS A 100 -26.19 25.19 15.76
CA LYS A 100 -27.37 24.38 16.02
C LYS A 100 -27.30 23.51 17.27
N CYS A 101 -26.07 23.14 17.73
CA CYS A 101 -25.91 22.12 18.76
C CYS A 101 -25.20 22.59 20.03
N HIS A 102 -24.55 23.77 20.08
CA HIS A 102 -23.65 24.15 21.16
C HIS A 102 -24.26 24.11 22.57
N ASN A 103 -25.55 24.47 22.73
CA ASN A 103 -26.29 24.46 24.00
C ASN A 103 -27.23 23.27 24.18
N VAL A 104 -27.23 22.31 23.25
CA VAL A 104 -28.12 21.15 23.30
C VAL A 104 -27.45 20.01 24.09
N SER A 105 -28.18 19.42 25.04
CA SER A 105 -27.74 18.25 25.77
C SER A 105 -27.84 17.00 24.88
N ILE A 106 -26.72 16.31 24.67
CA ILE A 106 -26.59 15.13 23.80
C ILE A 106 -26.07 13.98 24.64
N ILE A 107 -26.83 12.89 24.72
CA ILE A 107 -26.38 11.65 25.38
C ILE A 107 -25.46 10.92 24.40
N ASN A 108 -24.32 10.42 24.87
CA ASN A 108 -23.32 9.73 24.05
C ASN A 108 -22.91 10.56 22.83
N SER A 109 -22.63 11.85 23.04
CA SER A 109 -22.24 12.77 21.98
C SER A 109 -21.02 12.24 21.20
N PRO A 110 -21.05 12.16 19.86
CA PRO A 110 -19.91 11.73 19.07
C PRO A 110 -18.70 12.68 19.18
N PHE A 111 -18.95 13.92 19.60
CA PHE A 111 -17.90 14.92 19.83
C PHE A 111 -17.17 14.74 21.18
N ALA A 112 -17.80 14.06 22.15
CA ALA A 112 -17.23 13.85 23.49
C ALA A 112 -16.10 12.83 23.52
N LEU A 113 -16.08 11.87 22.60
CA LEU A 113 -15.09 10.80 22.56
C LEU A 113 -13.67 11.31 22.28
N GLN A 114 -13.53 12.32 21.42
CA GLN A 114 -12.22 12.94 21.13
C GLN A 114 -11.72 13.83 22.27
N ALA A 115 -12.62 14.57 22.91
CA ALA A 115 -12.26 15.51 24.00
C ALA A 115 -11.78 14.82 25.30
N LYS A 116 -12.17 13.58 25.56
CA LYS A 116 -11.94 12.89 26.84
C LYS A 116 -11.07 11.63 26.77
N GLY A 117 -10.55 11.27 25.61
CA GLY A 117 -9.62 10.13 25.45
C GLY A 117 -10.17 8.77 25.83
N GLY A 118 -11.50 8.56 25.81
CA GLY A 118 -12.10 7.26 26.13
C GLY A 118 -13.62 7.20 26.03
N ILE A 119 -14.18 5.99 25.99
CA ILE A 119 -15.62 5.73 25.89
C ILE A 119 -16.28 5.99 27.25
N GLN A 120 -17.09 7.05 27.37
CA GLN A 120 -18.04 7.21 28.48
C GLN A 120 -19.44 6.81 28.04
N ILE A 121 -19.91 5.65 28.48
CA ILE A 121 -21.27 5.17 28.21
C ILE A 121 -22.26 5.96 29.08
N ASN A 122 -23.35 6.43 28.47
CA ASN A 122 -24.44 7.19 29.11
C ASN A 122 -24.03 8.56 29.70
N SER A 123 -23.00 9.22 29.19
CA SER A 123 -22.69 10.60 29.55
C SER A 123 -23.50 11.58 28.72
N THR A 124 -24.08 12.58 29.39
CA THR A 124 -24.73 13.73 28.73
C THR A 124 -23.77 14.90 28.69
N SER A 125 -23.62 15.55 27.55
CA SER A 125 -22.75 16.72 27.40
C SER A 125 -23.32 17.73 26.40
N LYS A 126 -22.97 19.00 26.60
CA LYS A 126 -23.16 20.06 25.61
C LYS A 126 -21.82 20.37 24.96
N LEU A 127 -21.85 20.88 23.72
CA LEU A 127 -20.59 21.26 23.04
C LEU A 127 -19.86 22.39 23.81
N THR A 128 -20.59 23.31 24.45
CA THR A 128 -20.03 24.36 25.30
C THR A 128 -19.35 23.86 26.58
N GLU A 129 -19.64 22.64 27.02
CA GLU A 129 -18.97 21.99 28.14
C GLU A 129 -17.69 21.28 27.71
N LEU A 130 -17.58 20.92 26.42
CA LEU A 130 -16.46 20.18 25.86
C LEU A 130 -15.44 21.11 25.17
N TRP A 131 -15.91 22.19 24.56
CA TRP A 131 -15.13 23.12 23.74
C TRP A 131 -15.35 24.56 24.17
N GLN A 132 -14.25 25.33 24.33
CA GLN A 132 -14.31 26.70 24.85
C GLN A 132 -14.96 27.70 23.88
N SER A 133 -14.94 27.42 22.58
CA SER A 133 -15.48 28.31 21.55
C SER A 133 -15.81 27.56 20.26
N LYS A 134 -16.55 28.21 19.36
CA LYS A 134 -16.77 27.76 17.99
C LYS A 134 -15.46 27.53 17.24
N GLY A 135 -14.48 28.43 17.42
CA GLY A 135 -13.14 28.29 16.82
C GLY A 135 -12.47 27.01 17.28
N ALA A 136 -12.34 26.78 18.59
CA ALA A 136 -11.72 25.58 19.14
C ALA A 136 -12.43 24.28 18.69
N PHE A 137 -13.75 24.31 18.54
CA PHE A 137 -14.51 23.18 17.98
C PHE A 137 -14.20 22.96 16.51
N CYS A 138 -14.13 24.02 15.71
CA CYS A 138 -13.87 23.92 14.27
C CYS A 138 -12.37 23.70 13.94
N ASP A 139 -11.46 24.02 14.85
CA ASP A 139 -10.05 23.65 14.74
C ASP A 139 -9.87 22.12 14.90
N GLU A 140 -10.69 21.48 15.73
CA GLU A 140 -10.63 20.02 15.96
C GLU A 140 -11.37 19.21 14.90
N PHE A 141 -12.57 19.64 14.51
CA PHE A 141 -13.45 18.86 13.63
C PHE A 141 -13.50 19.38 12.19
N GLY A 142 -13.05 20.59 11.95
CA GLY A 142 -13.09 21.23 10.64
C GLY A 142 -11.91 20.88 9.75
N GLY A 143 -12.10 21.06 8.45
CA GLY A 143 -11.05 20.97 7.45
C GLY A 143 -11.46 21.70 6.18
N ALA A 144 -10.46 22.12 5.39
CA ALA A 144 -10.68 22.73 4.10
C ALA A 144 -11.10 21.69 3.06
N SER A 145 -11.90 22.11 2.08
CA SER A 145 -12.11 21.40 0.84
C SER A 145 -11.11 21.95 -0.17
N ASP A 146 -9.92 21.38 -0.21
CA ASP A 146 -8.90 21.68 -1.23
C ASP A 146 -8.89 20.59 -2.31
N ASP A 147 -8.17 20.83 -3.43
CA ASP A 147 -8.11 19.94 -4.60
C ASP A 147 -7.60 18.50 -4.33
N GLY A 148 -7.47 18.10 -3.11
CA GLY A 148 -7.10 16.74 -2.66
C GLY A 148 -7.76 16.29 -1.39
N ALA A 149 -8.55 17.14 -0.74
CA ALA A 149 -9.17 16.84 0.55
C ALA A 149 -10.68 17.03 0.51
N THR A 150 -11.41 15.99 0.86
CA THR A 150 -12.87 16.03 0.93
C THR A 150 -13.32 16.32 2.36
N CYS A 151 -14.22 17.28 2.56
CA CYS A 151 -14.89 17.55 3.81
C CYS A 151 -16.39 17.34 3.68
N PHE A 152 -17.06 17.08 4.82
CA PHE A 152 -18.52 16.88 4.88
C PHE A 152 -19.26 18.20 5.05
N ASN A 153 -20.22 18.48 4.16
CA ASN A 153 -21.02 19.71 4.12
C ASN A 153 -22.48 19.51 4.54
N GLY A 154 -22.80 18.36 5.15
CA GLY A 154 -24.15 18.05 5.64
C GLY A 154 -25.01 17.20 4.71
N GLY A 155 -24.58 16.97 3.48
CA GLY A 155 -25.24 16.12 2.49
C GLY A 155 -24.31 15.08 1.89
N PRO A 156 -24.82 14.19 1.03
CA PRO A 156 -23.99 13.27 0.27
C PRO A 156 -22.92 14.04 -0.50
N VAL A 157 -21.67 13.54 -0.47
CA VAL A 157 -20.58 14.15 -1.24
C VAL A 157 -20.89 13.97 -2.72
N LEU A 158 -21.18 15.09 -3.39
CA LEU A 158 -21.34 15.14 -4.84
C LEU A 158 -20.05 15.70 -5.42
N LEU A 159 -19.25 14.86 -6.03
CA LEU A 159 -18.15 15.35 -6.87
C LEU A 159 -18.77 15.80 -8.21
N ASN A 160 -18.73 17.10 -8.45
CA ASN A 160 -18.98 17.66 -9.78
C ASN A 160 -17.77 17.42 -10.68
N SER A 161 -17.29 16.19 -10.75
CA SER A 161 -16.23 15.79 -11.68
C SER A 161 -16.82 15.04 -12.85
N SER A 162 -17.55 15.73 -13.70
CA SER A 162 -17.68 15.32 -15.09
C SER A 162 -16.43 15.71 -15.89
N GLU A 163 -15.24 15.55 -15.33
CA GLU A 163 -14.08 15.37 -16.18
C GLU A 163 -14.24 13.99 -16.79
N ASN A 164 -14.80 13.94 -17.99
CA ASN A 164 -14.64 12.81 -18.89
C ASN A 164 -13.15 12.71 -19.23
N ILE A 165 -12.36 12.16 -18.31
CA ILE A 165 -10.96 11.86 -18.55
C ILE A 165 -10.97 10.65 -19.46
N SER A 166 -10.87 10.90 -20.77
CA SER A 166 -10.71 9.83 -21.73
C SER A 166 -9.54 8.93 -21.30
N PRO A 167 -9.69 7.61 -21.38
CA PRO A 167 -8.60 6.70 -21.08
C PRO A 167 -7.40 7.05 -21.99
N PRO A 168 -6.15 6.88 -21.51
CA PRO A 168 -4.97 7.09 -22.34
C PRO A 168 -5.03 6.15 -23.54
N SER A 169 -4.59 6.61 -24.70
CA SER A 169 -4.61 5.81 -25.94
C SER A 169 -3.60 4.66 -25.92
N GLY A 170 -2.64 4.67 -25.00
CA GLY A 170 -1.63 3.63 -24.79
C GLY A 170 -0.45 4.14 -23.96
N ILE A 171 0.50 3.24 -23.72
CA ILE A 171 1.77 3.51 -23.03
C ILE A 171 2.90 3.52 -24.05
N CYS A 172 3.73 4.56 -24.01
CA CYS A 172 4.97 4.64 -24.76
C CYS A 172 6.16 4.26 -23.88
N LEU A 173 6.96 3.32 -24.32
CA LEU A 173 8.14 2.83 -23.61
C LEU A 173 9.44 3.20 -24.33
N GLU A 174 10.50 3.38 -23.58
CA GLU A 174 11.86 3.29 -24.07
C GLU A 174 12.63 2.24 -23.29
N LYS A 175 13.40 1.41 -23.99
CA LYS A 175 14.27 0.40 -23.38
C LYS A 175 15.62 1.04 -23.07
N ILE A 176 15.99 1.06 -21.79
CA ILE A 176 17.21 1.71 -21.31
C ILE A 176 18.26 0.74 -20.77
N GLY A 177 17.92 -0.53 -20.56
CA GLY A 177 18.83 -1.57 -20.07
C GLY A 177 18.45 -2.96 -20.55
N ASN A 178 19.45 -3.84 -20.67
CA ASN A 178 19.24 -5.27 -21.02
C ASN A 178 19.28 -6.20 -19.80
N GLY A 179 19.71 -5.71 -18.63
CA GLY A 179 19.77 -6.51 -17.41
C GLY A 179 18.39 -6.92 -16.90
N SER A 180 18.33 -8.08 -16.28
CA SER A 180 17.12 -8.62 -15.66
C SER A 180 17.17 -8.39 -14.16
N TYR A 181 16.30 -7.52 -13.66
CA TYR A 181 16.23 -7.11 -12.26
C TYR A 181 14.84 -7.36 -11.69
N LEU A 182 14.80 -7.63 -10.37
CA LEU A 182 13.57 -7.89 -9.65
C LEU A 182 13.11 -6.68 -8.83
N ASN A 183 14.03 -5.86 -8.37
CA ASN A 183 13.72 -4.66 -7.58
C ASN A 183 14.42 -3.44 -8.16
N MET A 184 13.74 -2.29 -8.10
CA MET A 184 14.29 -0.97 -8.38
C MET A 184 13.81 0.01 -7.32
N VAL A 185 14.74 0.67 -6.65
CA VAL A 185 14.44 1.63 -5.57
C VAL A 185 15.20 2.93 -5.86
N ALA A 186 14.50 4.06 -5.80
CA ALA A 186 15.10 5.38 -5.94
C ALA A 186 16.14 5.62 -4.84
N HIS A 187 17.27 6.27 -5.21
CA HIS A 187 18.27 6.65 -4.21
C HIS A 187 17.70 7.68 -3.25
N PRO A 188 17.82 7.50 -1.93
CA PRO A 188 17.17 8.37 -0.94
C PRO A 188 17.63 9.84 -0.92
N ASP A 189 18.68 10.19 -1.67
CA ASP A 189 19.17 11.57 -1.77
C ASP A 189 18.42 12.46 -2.78
N GLY A 190 17.38 11.93 -3.42
CA GLY A 190 16.60 12.66 -4.41
C GLY A 190 17.25 12.82 -5.78
N SER A 191 18.43 12.25 -6.01
CA SER A 191 19.11 12.29 -7.31
C SER A 191 18.46 11.37 -8.35
N ASN A 192 18.98 11.40 -9.60
CA ASN A 192 18.59 10.48 -10.66
C ASN A 192 19.23 9.09 -10.55
N ARG A 193 19.71 8.70 -9.34
CA ARG A 193 20.27 7.39 -9.07
C ARG A 193 19.21 6.43 -8.56
N VAL A 194 19.40 5.16 -8.85
CA VAL A 194 18.54 4.07 -8.39
C VAL A 194 19.36 2.88 -7.98
N PHE A 195 18.83 2.07 -7.09
CA PHE A 195 19.36 0.76 -6.79
C PHE A 195 18.55 -0.30 -7.54
N LEU A 196 19.26 -1.24 -8.15
CA LEU A 196 18.70 -2.38 -8.88
C LEU A 196 19.21 -3.68 -8.28
N SER A 197 18.34 -4.64 -8.00
CA SER A 197 18.76 -5.96 -7.56
C SER A 197 18.21 -7.07 -8.45
N ASN A 198 19.02 -8.12 -8.62
CA ASN A 198 18.56 -9.36 -9.23
C ASN A 198 18.09 -10.36 -8.16
N GLN A 199 17.44 -11.41 -8.61
CA GLN A 199 16.95 -12.49 -7.75
C GLN A 199 18.10 -13.27 -7.08
N ALA A 200 19.25 -13.38 -7.75
CA ALA A 200 20.38 -14.17 -7.29
C ALA A 200 21.17 -13.55 -6.12
N GLY A 201 20.85 -12.33 -5.68
CA GLY A 201 21.44 -11.75 -4.48
C GLY A 201 22.37 -10.55 -4.71
N LYS A 202 22.43 -9.99 -5.92
CA LYS A 202 23.25 -8.81 -6.19
C LYS A 202 22.43 -7.53 -6.23
N LEU A 203 22.99 -6.46 -5.69
CA LEU A 203 22.45 -5.12 -5.69
C LEU A 203 23.47 -4.16 -6.31
N TRP A 204 23.04 -3.36 -7.28
CA TRP A 204 23.87 -2.35 -7.95
C TRP A 204 23.29 -0.94 -7.76
N LEU A 205 24.19 0.03 -7.78
CA LEU A 205 23.82 1.44 -7.95
C LEU A 205 23.89 1.78 -9.44
N ALA A 206 22.83 2.39 -9.97
CA ALA A 206 22.74 2.80 -11.36
C ALA A 206 22.34 4.27 -11.48
N MET A 207 22.65 4.86 -12.63
CA MET A 207 22.22 6.21 -13.02
C MET A 207 21.15 6.11 -14.10
N VAL A 208 20.00 6.74 -13.85
CA VAL A 208 18.92 6.86 -14.84
C VAL A 208 19.25 8.00 -15.79
N PRO A 209 19.33 7.75 -17.12
CA PRO A 209 19.61 8.79 -18.10
C PRO A 209 18.42 9.73 -18.27
N GLU A 210 18.68 10.95 -18.77
CA GLU A 210 17.59 11.85 -19.15
C GLU A 210 16.79 11.27 -20.33
N GLN A 211 15.48 11.53 -20.35
CA GLN A 211 14.61 11.03 -21.42
C GLN A 211 15.01 11.63 -22.77
N GLY A 212 15.09 10.78 -23.80
CA GLY A 212 15.45 11.20 -25.15
C GLY A 212 16.92 11.54 -25.33
N SER A 213 17.80 11.32 -24.33
CA SER A 213 19.25 11.51 -24.48
C SER A 213 19.91 10.49 -25.42
N GLY A 214 19.25 9.37 -25.66
CA GLY A 214 19.84 8.23 -26.38
C GLY A 214 20.83 7.41 -25.54
N GLU A 215 20.97 7.75 -24.25
CA GLU A 215 21.85 7.03 -23.33
C GLU A 215 21.11 5.84 -22.68
N THR A 216 21.89 4.83 -22.30
CA THR A 216 21.40 3.66 -21.55
C THR A 216 21.59 3.85 -20.06
N LEU A 217 20.99 2.96 -19.26
CA LEU A 217 21.19 2.91 -17.83
C LEU A 217 22.67 2.82 -17.46
N GLY A 218 23.16 3.81 -16.72
CA GLY A 218 24.55 3.85 -16.25
C GLY A 218 24.75 2.90 -15.08
N ILE A 219 25.13 1.66 -15.36
CA ILE A 219 25.34 0.59 -14.37
C ILE A 219 26.63 -0.16 -14.65
N ASP A 220 27.41 -0.48 -13.61
CA ASP A 220 28.56 -1.35 -13.68
C ASP A 220 28.21 -2.70 -13.00
N GLU A 221 27.78 -3.65 -13.81
CA GLU A 221 27.39 -4.99 -13.32
C GLU A 221 28.57 -5.81 -12.77
N SER A 222 29.82 -5.42 -13.10
CA SER A 222 31.01 -6.08 -12.56
C SER A 222 31.31 -5.70 -11.11
N ASN A 223 30.77 -4.56 -10.63
CA ASN A 223 30.99 -4.03 -9.29
C ASN A 223 29.67 -3.83 -8.54
N PRO A 224 29.06 -4.89 -7.99
CA PRO A 224 27.85 -4.74 -7.20
C PRO A 224 28.12 -3.93 -5.93
N PHE A 225 27.14 -3.10 -5.54
CA PHE A 225 27.11 -2.39 -4.26
C PHE A 225 27.02 -3.37 -3.08
N LEU A 226 26.21 -4.43 -3.23
CA LEU A 226 26.10 -5.54 -2.29
C LEU A 226 26.06 -6.86 -3.06
N ASP A 227 26.76 -7.86 -2.59
CA ASP A 227 26.76 -9.22 -3.15
C ASP A 227 26.44 -10.21 -2.03
N LEU A 228 25.28 -10.86 -2.11
CA LEU A 228 24.78 -11.87 -1.18
C LEU A 228 24.64 -13.24 -1.86
N THR A 229 25.29 -13.47 -3.00
CA THR A 229 25.13 -14.72 -3.78
C THR A 229 25.54 -15.97 -3.01
N ASP A 230 26.40 -15.85 -2.01
CA ASP A 230 26.80 -16.96 -1.14
C ASP A 230 25.76 -17.31 -0.06
N GLU A 231 24.82 -16.38 0.22
CA GLU A 231 23.81 -16.53 1.27
C GLU A 231 22.42 -16.78 0.68
N VAL A 232 22.15 -16.21 -0.49
CA VAL A 232 20.85 -16.25 -1.16
C VAL A 232 20.69 -17.56 -1.89
N HIS A 233 19.63 -18.29 -1.55
CA HIS A 233 19.14 -19.37 -2.40
C HIS A 233 18.15 -18.81 -3.39
N ALA A 234 18.46 -18.91 -4.68
CA ALA A 234 17.62 -18.39 -5.76
C ALA A 234 17.14 -19.52 -6.68
N ASP A 235 15.84 -19.61 -6.85
CA ASP A 235 15.16 -20.45 -7.81
C ASP A 235 13.92 -19.74 -8.37
N ALA A 236 12.93 -20.44 -8.91
CA ALA A 236 11.76 -19.84 -9.51
C ALA A 236 10.95 -18.92 -8.56
N ALA A 237 10.89 -19.24 -7.27
CA ALA A 237 10.08 -18.53 -6.27
C ALA A 237 10.91 -17.89 -5.14
N LEU A 238 12.14 -18.30 -4.97
CA LEU A 238 13.03 -17.89 -3.89
C LEU A 238 14.15 -16.97 -4.41
N GLY A 239 14.71 -16.14 -3.56
CA GLY A 239 15.81 -15.25 -3.96
C GLY A 239 15.92 -13.99 -3.11
N LEU A 240 16.59 -12.97 -3.64
CA LEU A 240 16.59 -11.61 -3.09
C LEU A 240 15.32 -10.90 -3.53
N LEU A 241 14.31 -10.88 -2.64
CA LEU A 241 12.94 -10.51 -2.98
C LEU A 241 12.59 -9.06 -2.63
N GLY A 242 13.30 -8.43 -1.70
CA GLY A 242 13.02 -7.06 -1.29
C GLY A 242 14.24 -6.28 -0.85
N ILE A 243 14.26 -4.99 -1.18
CA ILE A 243 15.27 -4.01 -0.73
C ILE A 243 14.53 -2.77 -0.26
N ALA A 244 14.89 -2.25 0.90
CA ALA A 244 14.35 -1.00 1.43
C ALA A 244 15.44 -0.16 2.10
N PHE A 245 15.45 1.14 1.83
CA PHE A 245 16.34 2.09 2.46
C PHE A 245 15.64 2.78 3.62
N HIS A 246 16.34 2.89 4.76
CA HIS A 246 15.80 3.60 5.92
C HIS A 246 15.43 5.04 5.55
N PRO A 247 14.32 5.60 6.05
CA PRO A 247 13.91 6.99 5.73
C PRO A 247 15.02 8.02 5.97
N ASN A 248 15.88 7.80 6.98
CA ASN A 248 17.03 8.64 7.30
C ASN A 248 18.35 8.08 6.75
N PHE A 249 18.32 7.35 5.62
CA PHE A 249 19.52 6.73 5.02
C PHE A 249 20.68 7.71 4.81
N GLN A 250 20.39 8.92 4.38
CA GLN A 250 21.41 9.96 4.18
C GLN A 250 22.23 10.27 5.44
N GLN A 251 21.63 10.07 6.62
CA GLN A 251 22.27 10.35 7.92
C GLN A 251 22.88 9.09 8.56
N ASN A 252 22.22 7.93 8.39
CA ASN A 252 22.57 6.72 9.11
C ASN A 252 23.14 5.58 8.25
N GLY A 253 23.04 5.69 6.91
CA GLY A 253 23.55 4.69 5.98
C GLY A 253 22.87 3.31 6.06
N ARG A 254 21.71 3.20 6.75
CA ARG A 254 21.02 1.94 7.00
C ARG A 254 20.12 1.55 5.83
N PHE A 255 20.16 0.30 5.44
CA PHE A 255 19.23 -0.30 4.49
C PHE A 255 18.99 -1.77 4.80
N PHE A 256 18.00 -2.36 4.18
CA PHE A 256 17.51 -3.69 4.51
C PHE A 256 17.34 -4.51 3.25
N ALA A 257 17.67 -5.81 3.36
CA ALA A 257 17.43 -6.80 2.33
C ALA A 257 16.56 -7.93 2.88
N SER A 258 15.58 -8.36 2.09
CA SER A 258 14.76 -9.54 2.35
C SER A 258 15.07 -10.61 1.31
N PHE A 259 15.48 -11.78 1.76
CA PHE A 259 15.89 -12.86 0.88
C PHE A 259 15.61 -14.23 1.48
N ASN A 260 15.72 -15.26 0.64
CA ASN A 260 15.63 -16.65 1.06
C ASN A 260 17.02 -17.29 1.13
N CYS A 261 17.24 -18.12 2.14
CA CYS A 261 18.47 -18.90 2.29
C CYS A 261 18.16 -20.38 2.50
N ASP A 262 19.14 -21.25 2.23
CA ASP A 262 19.08 -22.70 2.47
C ASP A 262 19.96 -23.08 3.66
N LYS A 263 19.37 -23.60 4.75
CA LYS A 263 20.11 -24.02 5.95
C LYS A 263 21.07 -25.19 5.72
N VAL A 264 20.90 -25.93 4.62
CA VAL A 264 21.81 -27.02 4.26
C VAL A 264 23.08 -26.48 3.63
N GLN A 265 22.96 -25.40 2.83
CA GLN A 265 24.10 -24.77 2.15
C GLN A 265 24.79 -23.74 3.03
N TRP A 266 24.05 -23.03 3.85
CA TRP A 266 24.59 -21.94 4.65
C TRP A 266 24.22 -22.08 6.14
N PRO A 267 25.21 -22.36 7.02
CA PRO A 267 24.94 -22.56 8.46
C PRO A 267 24.31 -21.38 9.19
N GLY A 268 24.49 -20.16 8.67
CA GLY A 268 23.85 -18.95 9.18
C GLY A 268 22.34 -18.88 8.92
N CYS A 269 21.81 -19.71 8.03
CA CYS A 269 20.40 -19.81 7.68
C CYS A 269 19.65 -20.66 8.70
N SER A 270 19.34 -20.11 9.86
CA SER A 270 18.70 -20.84 10.96
C SER A 270 17.70 -19.97 11.69
N GLY A 271 16.46 -20.44 11.81
CA GLY A 271 15.38 -19.77 12.49
C GLY A 271 14.28 -20.75 12.90
N ARG A 272 13.28 -20.22 13.62
CA ARG A 272 12.08 -20.99 14.00
C ARG A 272 11.27 -21.34 12.75
N CYS A 273 10.78 -22.57 12.67
CA CYS A 273 9.93 -22.99 11.57
C CYS A 273 8.51 -22.41 11.74
N SER A 274 8.00 -21.75 10.72
CA SER A 274 6.66 -21.13 10.77
C SER A 274 5.52 -22.13 10.90
N CYS A 275 5.74 -23.40 10.53
CA CYS A 275 4.79 -24.49 10.72
C CYS A 275 4.54 -24.80 12.23
N ASN A 276 5.52 -24.55 13.11
CA ASN A 276 5.40 -24.82 14.55
C ASN A 276 4.65 -23.72 15.32
N SER A 277 3.93 -22.84 14.68
CA SER A 277 3.23 -21.75 15.34
C SER A 277 1.79 -22.13 15.71
N ASP A 278 1.64 -23.08 16.61
CA ASP A 278 0.38 -23.40 17.33
C ASP A 278 -0.87 -23.60 16.42
N ILE A 279 -0.67 -24.23 15.26
CA ILE A 279 -1.68 -24.42 14.20
C ILE A 279 -1.92 -25.88 13.83
N GLY A 280 -1.34 -26.80 14.56
CA GLY A 280 -1.44 -28.24 14.26
C GLY A 280 -0.61 -28.69 13.04
N CYS A 281 0.32 -27.87 12.58
CA CYS A 281 1.28 -28.23 11.54
C CYS A 281 2.57 -28.78 12.19
N ASP A 282 2.92 -30.02 11.90
CA ASP A 282 4.19 -30.61 12.31
C ASP A 282 5.11 -30.75 11.08
N PRO A 283 6.27 -30.07 11.06
CA PRO A 283 7.20 -30.17 9.93
C PRO A 283 7.68 -31.60 9.65
N SER A 284 7.69 -32.47 10.65
CA SER A 284 8.12 -33.87 10.48
C SER A 284 7.12 -34.72 9.71
N GLU A 285 5.86 -34.30 9.68
CA GLU A 285 4.76 -34.98 8.96
C GLU A 285 4.55 -34.45 7.56
N LEU A 286 5.16 -33.31 7.21
CA LEU A 286 5.10 -32.75 5.86
C LEU A 286 5.99 -33.54 4.90
N SER A 287 5.47 -33.81 3.71
CA SER A 287 6.28 -34.39 2.63
C SER A 287 7.30 -33.37 2.10
N SER A 288 8.39 -33.86 1.54
CA SER A 288 9.30 -33.01 0.76
C SER A 288 8.60 -32.45 -0.47
N GLU A 289 8.81 -31.17 -0.73
CA GLU A 289 8.30 -30.46 -1.90
C GLU A 289 9.46 -30.00 -2.77
N ASN A 290 9.42 -30.26 -4.06
CA ASN A 290 10.50 -29.95 -5.01
C ASN A 290 11.90 -30.42 -4.55
N GLY A 291 11.96 -31.53 -3.80
CA GLY A 291 13.19 -32.09 -3.24
C GLY A 291 13.67 -31.43 -1.95
N ALA A 292 13.05 -30.35 -1.48
CA ALA A 292 13.38 -29.68 -0.22
C ALA A 292 12.62 -30.30 0.97
N ARG A 293 13.27 -30.34 2.12
CA ARG A 293 12.63 -30.73 3.38
C ARG A 293 11.84 -29.53 3.94
N PRO A 294 10.75 -29.76 4.66
CA PRO A 294 10.03 -28.71 5.36
C PRO A 294 10.98 -27.86 6.23
N CYS A 295 10.85 -26.55 6.14
CA CYS A 295 11.72 -25.57 6.81
C CYS A 295 13.24 -25.75 6.52
N GLN A 296 13.57 -26.25 5.34
CA GLN A 296 14.92 -26.18 4.80
C GLN A 296 15.26 -24.74 4.39
N TYR A 297 14.35 -24.10 3.67
CA TYR A 297 14.50 -22.70 3.28
C TYR A 297 13.94 -21.78 4.37
N HIS A 298 14.56 -20.61 4.49
CA HIS A 298 14.17 -19.58 5.43
C HIS A 298 13.99 -18.24 4.72
N SER A 299 13.02 -17.47 5.14
CA SER A 299 12.89 -16.06 4.80
C SER A 299 13.65 -15.23 5.82
N VAL A 300 14.51 -14.34 5.36
CA VAL A 300 15.42 -13.54 6.18
C VAL A 300 15.24 -12.06 5.85
N ILE A 301 15.18 -11.22 6.89
CA ILE A 301 15.34 -9.77 6.75
C ILE A 301 16.62 -9.39 7.49
N THR A 302 17.56 -8.78 6.77
CA THR A 302 18.86 -8.37 7.31
C THR A 302 19.05 -6.86 7.16
N GLU A 303 19.58 -6.23 8.20
CA GLU A 303 19.99 -4.82 8.22
C GLU A 303 21.45 -4.71 7.82
N PHE A 304 21.73 -3.80 6.88
CA PHE A 304 23.06 -3.40 6.46
C PHE A 304 23.32 -1.93 6.76
N THR A 305 24.57 -1.57 6.88
CA THR A 305 25.02 -0.18 6.96
C THR A 305 26.14 0.09 5.98
N THR A 306 26.24 1.33 5.54
CA THR A 306 27.36 1.83 4.72
C THR A 306 27.98 3.03 5.39
N ASN A 307 29.32 3.09 5.38
CA ASN A 307 30.09 4.19 5.97
C ASN A 307 30.05 5.48 5.13
N SER A 308 29.49 5.44 3.93
CA SER A 308 29.37 6.60 3.06
C SER A 308 27.94 6.71 2.55
N THR A 309 27.30 7.80 2.91
CA THR A 309 25.95 8.17 2.44
C THR A 309 26.00 8.99 1.15
N THR A 310 27.16 9.59 0.85
CA THR A 310 27.43 10.29 -0.43
C THR A 310 28.01 9.29 -1.45
N LEU A 311 27.14 8.43 -1.97
CA LEU A 311 27.55 7.40 -2.94
C LEU A 311 27.80 8.03 -4.31
N ASN A 312 29.08 8.26 -4.66
CA ASN A 312 29.46 8.57 -6.05
C ASN A 312 29.70 7.27 -6.82
N LEU A 313 29.18 7.17 -8.05
CA LEU A 313 29.38 5.99 -8.90
C LEU A 313 30.84 5.59 -9.04
N SER A 314 31.76 6.57 -9.10
CA SER A 314 33.20 6.34 -9.17
C SER A 314 33.81 5.73 -7.90
N LEU A 315 33.11 5.75 -6.76
CA LEU A 315 33.55 5.26 -5.47
C LEU A 315 32.81 4.00 -5.01
N VAL A 316 31.80 3.53 -5.74
CA VAL A 316 30.99 2.36 -5.34
C VAL A 316 31.84 1.12 -5.15
N SER A 317 32.88 0.93 -5.98
CA SER A 317 33.82 -0.19 -5.84
C SER A 317 34.62 -0.19 -4.52
N GLN A 318 34.67 0.94 -3.81
CA GLN A 318 35.35 1.09 -2.52
C GLN A 318 34.39 0.99 -1.32
N ILE A 319 33.08 1.05 -1.57
CA ILE A 319 32.06 0.97 -0.54
C ILE A 319 31.66 -0.48 -0.38
N ARG A 320 31.79 -0.98 0.84
CA ARG A 320 31.34 -2.32 1.21
C ARG A 320 30.32 -2.20 2.33
N PRO A 321 29.02 -2.42 2.05
CA PRO A 321 28.05 -2.54 3.11
C PRO A 321 28.40 -3.67 4.07
N VAL A 322 28.13 -3.47 5.34
CA VAL A 322 28.37 -4.44 6.40
C VAL A 322 27.04 -4.87 6.99
N GLU A 323 26.85 -6.17 7.16
CA GLU A 323 25.71 -6.70 7.91
C GLU A 323 25.80 -6.22 9.38
N VAL A 324 24.72 -5.66 9.87
CA VAL A 324 24.60 -5.16 11.25
C VAL A 324 23.90 -6.19 12.13
N ARG A 325 22.74 -6.66 11.68
CA ARG A 325 21.93 -7.64 12.42
C ARG A 325 20.86 -8.27 11.52
N ARG A 326 20.41 -9.42 11.96
CA ARG A 326 19.19 -10.03 11.40
C ARG A 326 18.00 -9.55 12.16
N ILE A 327 17.03 -9.01 11.41
CA ILE A 327 15.77 -8.53 11.93
C ILE A 327 14.82 -9.70 12.16
N LEU A 328 14.69 -10.59 11.16
CA LEU A 328 13.80 -11.74 11.20
C LEU A 328 14.44 -12.90 10.44
N THR A 329 14.30 -14.12 10.97
CA THR A 329 14.62 -15.36 10.26
C THR A 329 13.54 -16.38 10.54
N MET A 330 12.84 -16.82 9.49
CA MET A 330 11.66 -17.69 9.60
C MET A 330 11.77 -18.86 8.62
N GLY A 331 11.73 -20.08 9.12
CA GLY A 331 11.72 -21.30 8.31
C GLY A 331 10.38 -21.49 7.59
N LEU A 332 10.44 -21.87 6.33
CA LEU A 332 9.32 -21.97 5.41
C LEU A 332 8.85 -23.42 5.27
N PRO A 333 7.56 -23.73 5.50
CA PRO A 333 7.06 -25.11 5.43
C PRO A 333 7.08 -25.67 4.02
N PHE A 334 6.89 -24.84 3.00
CA PHE A 334 6.85 -25.18 1.57
C PHE A 334 7.82 -24.30 0.78
N THR A 335 7.89 -24.49 -0.55
CA THR A 335 8.91 -23.88 -1.42
C THR A 335 8.39 -22.72 -2.27
N SER A 336 7.14 -22.27 -2.08
CA SER A 336 6.51 -21.26 -2.91
C SER A 336 5.66 -20.27 -2.10
N GLN A 337 5.13 -19.23 -2.73
CA GLN A 337 4.21 -18.24 -2.15
C GLN A 337 4.79 -17.52 -0.91
N HIS A 338 5.94 -16.90 -1.06
CA HIS A 338 6.65 -16.28 0.06
C HIS A 338 6.61 -14.75 0.05
N GLY A 339 6.08 -14.10 -1.00
CA GLY A 339 6.03 -12.63 -1.11
C GLY A 339 7.45 -12.03 -1.07
N GLY A 340 7.85 -11.56 0.10
CA GLY A 340 9.23 -11.19 0.39
C GLY A 340 9.56 -9.71 0.19
N GLN A 341 8.66 -8.88 -0.31
CA GLN A 341 8.91 -7.44 -0.41
C GLN A 341 8.93 -6.79 0.97
N ILE A 342 9.80 -5.79 1.13
CA ILE A 342 9.88 -4.91 2.29
C ILE A 342 9.75 -3.45 1.87
N LEU A 343 9.04 -2.63 2.64
CA LEU A 343 8.83 -1.21 2.39
C LEU A 343 8.82 -0.45 3.71
N PHE A 344 9.26 0.82 3.69
CA PHE A 344 9.00 1.73 4.79
C PHE A 344 7.69 2.48 4.56
N GLY A 345 6.87 2.55 5.61
CA GLY A 345 5.68 3.39 5.60
C GLY A 345 6.06 4.87 5.53
N PRO A 346 5.56 5.63 4.53
CA PRO A 346 5.98 7.01 4.32
C PRO A 346 5.50 7.98 5.42
N LYS A 347 4.48 7.62 6.19
CA LYS A 347 3.94 8.43 7.30
C LYS A 347 4.51 8.06 8.66
N ASP A 348 4.78 6.78 8.87
CA ASP A 348 5.09 6.24 10.20
C ASP A 348 6.52 5.75 10.36
N GLY A 349 7.25 5.57 9.24
CA GLY A 349 8.65 5.15 9.22
C GLY A 349 8.91 3.71 9.65
N TYR A 350 7.86 2.91 9.91
CA TYR A 350 8.01 1.50 10.25
C TYR A 350 8.25 0.63 9.02
N LEU A 351 8.86 -0.53 9.23
CA LEU A 351 9.11 -1.50 8.17
C LEU A 351 7.89 -2.41 7.98
N TYR A 352 7.37 -2.45 6.76
CA TYR A 352 6.33 -3.39 6.34
C TYR A 352 6.97 -4.56 5.61
N PHE A 353 6.53 -5.77 5.93
CA PHE A 353 6.98 -7.00 5.29
C PHE A 353 5.79 -7.80 4.76
N MET A 354 5.80 -8.07 3.46
CA MET A 354 4.77 -8.83 2.77
C MET A 354 5.15 -10.31 2.75
N MET A 355 4.30 -11.15 3.34
CA MET A 355 4.55 -12.59 3.43
C MET A 355 3.36 -13.37 2.92
N GLY A 356 3.59 -14.25 1.96
CA GLY A 356 2.58 -15.15 1.42
C GLY A 356 2.21 -16.29 2.37
N ASP A 357 1.25 -17.11 1.97
CA ASP A 357 0.75 -18.24 2.76
C ASP A 357 1.76 -19.40 2.92
N GLY A 358 2.92 -19.27 2.29
CA GLY A 358 4.02 -20.22 2.39
C GLY A 358 3.95 -21.35 1.38
N GLY A 359 2.92 -21.39 0.53
CA GLY A 359 2.70 -22.45 -0.45
C GLY A 359 1.75 -23.54 0.05
N GLY A 360 1.68 -24.62 -0.71
CA GLY A 360 0.66 -25.64 -0.49
C GLY A 360 -0.69 -25.25 -1.12
N SER A 361 -1.19 -26.05 -2.07
CA SER A 361 -2.40 -25.73 -2.79
C SER A 361 -3.59 -25.54 -1.85
N GLY A 362 -4.26 -24.38 -1.94
CA GLY A 362 -5.42 -24.02 -1.15
C GLY A 362 -5.14 -23.74 0.34
N ASP A 363 -3.92 -23.39 0.69
CA ASP A 363 -3.51 -23.11 2.09
C ASP A 363 -4.01 -24.19 3.05
N PRO A 364 -3.50 -25.44 2.98
CA PRO A 364 -4.09 -26.59 3.67
C PRO A 364 -4.13 -26.44 5.19
N TYR A 365 -3.25 -25.64 5.77
CA TYR A 365 -3.18 -25.37 7.22
C TYR A 365 -3.90 -24.09 7.63
N ASN A 366 -4.56 -23.40 6.67
CA ASN A 366 -5.27 -22.15 6.94
C ASN A 366 -4.37 -21.07 7.56
N PHE A 367 -3.12 -21.00 7.11
CA PHE A 367 -2.15 -20.01 7.60
C PHE A 367 -2.64 -18.58 7.45
N SER A 368 -3.24 -18.25 6.30
CA SER A 368 -3.68 -16.89 5.99
C SER A 368 -4.74 -16.35 6.92
N GLN A 369 -5.68 -17.21 7.37
CA GLN A 369 -6.71 -16.85 8.35
C GLN A 369 -6.30 -17.11 9.79
N ASN A 370 -5.19 -17.83 10.03
CA ASN A 370 -4.71 -18.09 11.36
C ASN A 370 -3.97 -16.88 11.93
N LYS A 371 -4.46 -16.35 13.02
CA LYS A 371 -3.93 -15.16 13.70
C LYS A 371 -2.64 -15.43 14.48
N ARG A 372 -2.26 -16.70 14.64
CA ARG A 372 -1.00 -17.14 15.26
C ARG A 372 0.05 -17.58 14.24
N SER A 373 -0.16 -17.28 12.96
CA SER A 373 0.80 -17.51 11.88
C SER A 373 1.22 -16.19 11.24
N LEU A 374 2.49 -16.05 10.92
CA LEU A 374 3.00 -14.92 10.14
C LEU A 374 2.88 -15.13 8.62
N LEU A 375 2.44 -16.33 8.19
CA LEU A 375 2.20 -16.64 6.78
C LEU A 375 0.85 -16.07 6.33
N GLY A 376 0.77 -15.59 5.09
CA GLY A 376 -0.40 -14.94 4.53
C GLY A 376 -0.73 -13.59 5.20
N LYS A 377 0.31 -12.82 5.54
CA LYS A 377 0.23 -11.58 6.32
C LYS A 377 1.04 -10.44 5.72
N ILE A 378 0.60 -9.24 6.00
CA ILE A 378 1.46 -8.06 5.98
C ILE A 378 1.80 -7.73 7.43
N MET A 379 3.08 -7.73 7.75
CA MET A 379 3.62 -7.40 9.07
C MET A 379 4.08 -5.94 9.10
N ARG A 380 4.06 -5.31 10.29
CA ARG A 380 4.59 -3.97 10.52
C ARG A 380 5.46 -3.95 11.77
N LEU A 381 6.73 -3.61 11.59
CA LEU A 381 7.80 -3.80 12.55
C LEU A 381 8.51 -2.48 12.88
N ASP A 382 8.81 -2.25 14.16
CA ASP A 382 9.71 -1.18 14.60
C ASP A 382 11.14 -1.72 14.64
N ILE A 383 11.94 -1.30 13.67
CA ILE A 383 13.34 -1.74 13.56
C ILE A 383 14.33 -0.75 14.20
N ASP A 384 13.87 0.37 14.69
CA ASP A 384 14.69 1.38 15.35
C ASP A 384 14.80 1.15 16.86
N THR A 385 13.75 0.61 17.46
CA THR A 385 13.76 0.21 18.85
C THR A 385 14.23 -1.25 18.98
N ILE A 386 15.42 -1.42 19.59
CA ILE A 386 15.93 -2.79 19.86
C ILE A 386 15.15 -3.36 21.05
N PRO A 387 14.49 -4.52 20.90
CA PRO A 387 13.70 -5.12 21.98
C PRO A 387 14.60 -5.61 23.12
N SER A 388 14.12 -5.49 24.35
CA SER A 388 14.76 -6.13 25.49
C SER A 388 14.54 -7.66 25.47
N ALA A 389 15.37 -8.41 26.19
CA ALA A 389 15.15 -9.85 26.36
C ALA A 389 13.77 -10.16 26.96
N LYS A 390 13.24 -9.26 27.77
CA LYS A 390 11.90 -9.38 28.35
C LYS A 390 10.83 -9.23 27.25
N ASP A 391 10.95 -8.22 26.39
CA ASP A 391 9.99 -7.97 25.31
C ASP A 391 9.98 -9.15 24.31
N ILE A 392 11.17 -9.68 23.95
CA ILE A 392 11.29 -10.86 23.09
C ILE A 392 10.52 -12.05 23.67
N SER A 393 10.65 -12.27 24.99
CA SER A 393 9.97 -13.39 25.68
C SER A 393 8.48 -13.13 25.86
N GLU A 394 8.06 -11.90 26.15
CA GLU A 394 6.67 -11.54 26.43
C GLU A 394 5.80 -11.59 25.16
N PHE A 395 6.34 -11.10 24.05
CA PHE A 395 5.66 -11.10 22.75
C PHE A 395 6.00 -12.33 21.88
N ASP A 396 6.82 -13.25 22.37
CA ASP A 396 7.33 -14.40 21.60
C ASP A 396 7.87 -14.00 20.21
N LEU A 397 8.67 -12.92 20.15
CA LEU A 397 9.16 -12.33 18.90
C LEU A 397 10.02 -13.32 18.09
N TRP A 398 9.91 -13.23 16.77
CA TRP A 398 10.66 -14.07 15.82
C TRP A 398 12.04 -13.52 15.46
N GLY A 399 12.40 -12.36 15.99
CA GLY A 399 13.67 -11.72 15.67
C GLY A 399 13.96 -10.46 16.47
N ASN A 400 14.84 -9.62 15.92
CA ASN A 400 15.36 -8.42 16.56
C ASN A 400 14.63 -7.14 16.11
N TYR A 401 13.37 -7.03 16.45
CA TYR A 401 12.50 -5.89 16.19
C TYR A 401 11.57 -5.66 17.38
N SER A 402 11.06 -4.46 17.51
CA SER A 402 9.97 -4.15 18.44
C SER A 402 8.64 -4.04 17.70
N ILE A 403 7.54 -4.09 18.46
CA ILE A 403 6.19 -3.98 17.93
C ILE A 403 5.71 -2.54 18.07
N PRO A 404 5.26 -1.87 16.99
CA PRO A 404 4.58 -0.59 17.10
C PRO A 404 3.32 -0.71 17.97
N LYS A 405 3.20 0.16 18.98
CA LYS A 405 2.09 0.10 19.96
C LYS A 405 0.71 0.29 19.34
N ASP A 406 0.66 0.93 18.18
CA ASP A 406 -0.55 1.14 17.43
C ASP A 406 -0.82 0.04 16.39
N ASN A 407 -0.08 -1.07 16.38
CA ASN A 407 -0.45 -2.25 15.60
C ASN A 407 -1.86 -2.74 16.01
N PRO A 408 -2.67 -3.24 15.06
CA PRO A 408 -4.07 -3.55 15.33
C PRO A 408 -4.27 -4.59 16.43
N PHE A 409 -3.27 -5.44 16.66
CA PHE A 409 -3.36 -6.57 17.60
C PHE A 409 -2.33 -6.49 18.74
N TYR A 410 -1.78 -5.30 19.00
CA TYR A 410 -0.76 -5.11 20.04
C TYR A 410 -1.21 -5.54 21.44
N GLU A 411 -2.49 -5.31 21.79
CA GLU A 411 -3.06 -5.64 23.09
C GLU A 411 -3.80 -6.99 23.11
N ASP A 412 -3.87 -7.68 21.97
CA ASP A 412 -4.59 -8.95 21.85
C ASP A 412 -3.61 -10.12 21.90
N HIS A 413 -3.47 -10.73 23.08
CA HIS A 413 -2.55 -11.83 23.29
C HIS A 413 -2.93 -13.15 22.58
N GLU A 414 -4.07 -13.21 21.90
CA GLU A 414 -4.45 -14.36 21.06
C GLU A 414 -3.94 -14.24 19.63
N LEU A 415 -3.33 -13.10 19.28
CA LEU A 415 -2.87 -12.76 17.95
C LEU A 415 -1.39 -12.42 17.97
N LEU A 416 -0.71 -12.65 16.85
CA LEU A 416 0.66 -12.18 16.69
C LEU A 416 0.66 -10.66 16.49
N PRO A 417 1.38 -9.90 17.32
CA PRO A 417 1.32 -8.44 17.34
C PRO A 417 2.00 -7.79 16.14
N GLU A 418 2.80 -8.54 15.38
CA GLU A 418 3.43 -8.11 14.12
C GLU A 418 2.40 -7.84 13.03
N ILE A 419 1.24 -8.50 13.09
CA ILE A 419 0.25 -8.51 12.01
C ILE A 419 -0.36 -7.13 11.84
N TRP A 420 -0.19 -6.54 10.65
CA TRP A 420 -0.88 -5.34 10.20
C TRP A 420 -2.17 -5.66 9.46
N ALA A 421 -2.13 -6.66 8.56
CA ALA A 421 -3.25 -7.15 7.79
C ALA A 421 -3.07 -8.65 7.48
N MET A 422 -4.17 -9.36 7.19
CA MET A 422 -4.19 -10.81 7.04
C MET A 422 -5.07 -11.27 5.88
N GLY A 423 -5.03 -12.56 5.57
CA GLY A 423 -5.88 -13.15 4.55
C GLY A 423 -5.34 -12.96 3.12
N PHE A 424 -4.02 -12.96 2.96
CA PHE A 424 -3.33 -12.90 1.67
C PHE A 424 -2.87 -14.30 1.24
N ARG A 425 -2.81 -14.51 -0.08
CA ARG A 425 -2.21 -15.70 -0.65
C ARG A 425 -0.71 -15.48 -0.94
N ASN A 426 -0.38 -14.49 -1.73
CA ASN A 426 1.00 -14.15 -2.07
C ASN A 426 1.11 -12.66 -2.45
N PRO A 427 1.09 -11.75 -1.48
CA PRO A 427 1.20 -10.31 -1.70
C PRO A 427 2.58 -10.00 -2.29
N TRP A 428 2.64 -10.01 -3.64
CA TRP A 428 3.90 -10.00 -4.37
C TRP A 428 4.56 -8.63 -4.37
N ARG A 429 3.84 -7.61 -4.84
CA ARG A 429 4.35 -6.23 -4.86
C ARG A 429 3.29 -5.26 -4.40
N CYS A 430 3.70 -4.44 -3.44
CA CYS A 430 2.89 -3.38 -2.87
C CYS A 430 3.55 -2.02 -3.06
N SER A 431 2.77 -0.96 -3.05
CA SER A 431 3.28 0.40 -3.11
C SER A 431 2.38 1.38 -2.38
N PHE A 432 2.99 2.39 -1.77
CA PHE A 432 2.26 3.55 -1.25
C PHE A 432 2.13 4.60 -2.36
N ASP A 433 0.96 5.23 -2.45
CA ASP A 433 0.80 6.41 -3.30
C ASP A 433 1.58 7.58 -2.69
N SER A 434 2.52 8.15 -3.45
CA SER A 434 3.37 9.24 -2.95
C SER A 434 2.62 10.53 -2.63
N GLU A 435 1.43 10.74 -3.21
CA GLU A 435 0.58 11.90 -2.92
C GLU A 435 -0.50 11.59 -1.87
N ARG A 436 -0.89 10.33 -1.78
CA ARG A 436 -1.89 9.85 -0.82
C ARG A 436 -1.32 8.69 -0.01
N PRO A 437 -0.44 8.95 0.96
CA PRO A 437 0.27 7.91 1.71
C PRO A 437 -0.62 6.92 2.49
N SER A 438 -1.92 7.21 2.63
CA SER A 438 -2.93 6.28 3.14
C SER A 438 -3.37 5.22 2.12
N TYR A 439 -3.08 5.43 0.84
CA TYR A 439 -3.34 4.46 -0.22
C TYR A 439 -2.16 3.51 -0.33
N PHE A 440 -2.26 2.42 0.39
CA PHE A 440 -1.32 1.31 0.35
C PHE A 440 -1.95 0.20 -0.49
N LEU A 441 -1.48 0.03 -1.74
CA LEU A 441 -2.00 -0.97 -2.67
C LEU A 441 -1.05 -2.15 -2.73
N CYS A 442 -1.63 -3.35 -2.67
CA CYS A 442 -0.92 -4.61 -2.84
C CYS A 442 -1.53 -5.43 -3.97
N ALA A 443 -0.69 -5.99 -4.81
CA ALA A 443 -1.08 -7.05 -5.73
C ALA A 443 -0.89 -8.40 -5.05
N ASP A 444 -1.99 -9.13 -4.88
CA ASP A 444 -2.00 -10.48 -4.31
C ASP A 444 -2.23 -11.51 -5.40
N VAL A 445 -1.27 -12.42 -5.56
CA VAL A 445 -1.29 -13.43 -6.62
C VAL A 445 -2.28 -14.53 -6.27
N GLY A 446 -3.28 -14.72 -7.12
CA GLY A 446 -4.29 -15.77 -7.00
C GLY A 446 -3.76 -17.17 -7.26
N GLN A 447 -4.61 -18.18 -7.05
CA GLN A 447 -4.24 -19.58 -7.29
C GLN A 447 -4.75 -20.09 -8.63
N ASP A 448 -6.07 -20.08 -8.83
CA ASP A 448 -6.73 -20.76 -9.93
C ASP A 448 -7.65 -19.88 -10.74
N GLN A 449 -8.15 -18.77 -10.18
CA GLN A 449 -9.28 -18.06 -10.73
C GLN A 449 -9.07 -16.56 -10.90
N TYR A 450 -8.43 -15.88 -9.93
CA TYR A 450 -8.46 -14.41 -9.89
C TYR A 450 -7.17 -13.79 -9.35
N GLU A 451 -6.66 -12.80 -10.07
CA GLU A 451 -5.58 -11.93 -9.64
C GLU A 451 -6.14 -10.61 -9.12
N GLU A 452 -5.63 -10.12 -7.98
CA GLU A 452 -6.27 -9.01 -7.28
C GLU A 452 -5.31 -7.88 -6.87
N VAL A 453 -5.88 -6.66 -6.78
CA VAL A 453 -5.23 -5.49 -6.20
C VAL A 453 -6.09 -4.97 -5.06
N ASP A 454 -5.51 -4.91 -3.88
CA ASP A 454 -6.16 -4.49 -2.65
C ASP A 454 -5.69 -3.14 -2.16
N ILE A 455 -6.60 -2.36 -1.58
CA ILE A 455 -6.22 -1.25 -0.71
C ILE A 455 -6.05 -1.81 0.71
N VAL A 456 -4.80 -1.89 1.16
CA VAL A 456 -4.48 -2.48 2.46
C VAL A 456 -4.71 -1.48 3.58
N THR A 457 -5.51 -1.90 4.56
CA THR A 457 -5.88 -1.11 5.73
C THR A 457 -5.49 -1.82 7.02
N LYS A 458 -5.31 -1.04 8.08
CA LYS A 458 -4.99 -1.53 9.42
C LYS A 458 -6.04 -2.54 9.90
N GLY A 459 -5.61 -3.76 10.25
CA GLY A 459 -6.47 -4.83 10.74
C GLY A 459 -7.38 -5.47 9.68
N GLY A 460 -7.14 -5.17 8.38
CA GLY A 460 -7.91 -5.73 7.28
C GLY A 460 -7.71 -7.23 7.11
N ASN A 461 -8.77 -7.91 6.63
CA ASN A 461 -8.74 -9.31 6.22
C ASN A 461 -9.16 -9.41 4.76
N TYR A 462 -8.29 -9.91 3.89
CA TYR A 462 -8.44 -9.92 2.43
C TYR A 462 -9.01 -11.24 1.87
N GLY A 463 -9.36 -12.16 2.75
CA GLY A 463 -10.28 -13.24 2.44
C GLY A 463 -9.66 -14.59 2.09
N TRP A 464 -8.41 -14.67 1.64
CA TRP A 464 -7.76 -15.93 1.36
C TRP A 464 -7.69 -16.80 2.63
N ARG A 465 -8.03 -18.05 2.65
CA ARG A 465 -8.43 -19.00 1.57
C ARG A 465 -9.96 -19.17 1.41
N VAL A 466 -10.79 -18.33 2.05
CA VAL A 466 -12.25 -18.41 1.92
C VAL A 466 -12.70 -17.81 0.59
N TYR A 467 -12.00 -16.76 0.17
CA TYR A 467 -12.22 -16.10 -1.12
C TYR A 467 -10.92 -16.06 -1.92
N GLU A 468 -11.04 -16.10 -3.23
CA GLU A 468 -10.01 -15.77 -4.21
C GLU A 468 -10.54 -14.61 -5.05
N GLY A 469 -10.02 -13.41 -4.81
CA GLY A 469 -10.66 -12.19 -5.29
C GLY A 469 -12.09 -12.05 -4.76
N PRO A 470 -13.06 -11.69 -5.62
CA PRO A 470 -14.47 -11.60 -5.25
C PRO A 470 -15.19 -12.96 -5.24
N LEU A 471 -14.49 -14.05 -5.56
CA LEU A 471 -15.05 -15.37 -5.76
C LEU A 471 -14.90 -16.24 -4.52
N LEU A 472 -15.94 -16.98 -4.17
CA LEU A 472 -15.85 -17.97 -3.10
C LEU A 472 -14.93 -19.11 -3.54
N TYR A 473 -13.84 -19.35 -2.78
CA TYR A 473 -12.93 -20.44 -3.06
C TYR A 473 -13.54 -21.77 -2.63
N ASN A 474 -13.67 -22.71 -3.58
CA ASN A 474 -14.36 -23.96 -3.34
C ASN A 474 -13.43 -25.01 -2.72
N LEU A 475 -13.53 -25.19 -1.40
CA LEU A 475 -12.78 -26.17 -0.61
C LEU A 475 -13.25 -27.63 -0.82
N SER A 476 -14.09 -27.95 -1.81
CA SER A 476 -14.72 -29.27 -1.98
C SER A 476 -13.74 -30.44 -2.15
N ASN A 477 -12.46 -30.18 -2.39
CA ASN A 477 -11.42 -31.20 -2.52
C ASN A 477 -10.60 -31.46 -1.24
N TYR A 478 -10.84 -30.70 -0.16
CA TYR A 478 -10.12 -30.84 1.10
C TYR A 478 -11.08 -31.26 2.20
N SER A 479 -11.06 -32.56 2.50
CA SER A 479 -11.80 -33.14 3.63
C SER A 479 -11.30 -32.56 4.95
N GLU A 480 -12.25 -32.07 5.75
CA GLU A 480 -12.11 -31.77 7.18
C GLU A 480 -11.41 -30.46 7.60
N ALA A 481 -11.62 -29.35 6.95
CA ALA A 481 -11.45 -28.08 7.64
C ALA A 481 -12.80 -27.64 8.24
N ASN A 482 -12.85 -27.63 9.55
CA ASN A 482 -13.96 -27.23 10.40
C ASN A 482 -15.00 -26.35 9.72
N ASN A 483 -16.23 -26.83 9.66
CA ASN A 483 -17.45 -26.07 9.39
C ASN A 483 -17.64 -24.93 10.40
N SER A 484 -16.73 -23.95 10.43
CA SER A 484 -17.01 -22.70 11.11
C SER A 484 -17.90 -21.88 10.18
N SER A 485 -19.19 -21.97 10.43
CA SER A 485 -20.25 -21.18 9.79
C SER A 485 -20.17 -19.67 10.11
N ASN A 486 -19.06 -19.17 10.60
CA ASN A 486 -18.86 -17.75 10.83
C ASN A 486 -18.31 -17.12 9.55
N PRO A 487 -19.13 -16.31 8.85
CA PRO A 487 -18.66 -15.58 7.68
C PRO A 487 -17.53 -14.65 8.13
N ILE A 488 -16.35 -14.78 7.50
CA ILE A 488 -15.28 -13.82 7.70
C ILE A 488 -15.72 -12.47 7.13
N ASN A 489 -15.31 -11.38 7.77
CA ASN A 489 -15.55 -10.03 7.26
C ASN A 489 -14.42 -9.67 6.29
N ALA A 490 -14.48 -10.20 5.06
CA ALA A 490 -13.47 -9.97 4.05
C ALA A 490 -13.60 -8.58 3.41
N ILE A 491 -12.45 -7.96 3.17
CA ILE A 491 -12.30 -6.79 2.30
C ILE A 491 -11.99 -7.32 0.90
N PHE A 492 -12.82 -6.94 -0.08
CA PHE A 492 -12.65 -7.39 -1.44
C PHE A 492 -11.76 -6.45 -2.25
N PRO A 493 -11.09 -6.97 -3.31
CA PRO A 493 -10.20 -6.19 -4.14
C PRO A 493 -10.89 -5.01 -4.82
N VAL A 494 -10.12 -3.96 -5.07
CA VAL A 494 -10.59 -2.77 -5.79
C VAL A 494 -10.35 -2.88 -7.29
N MET A 495 -9.43 -3.73 -7.72
CA MET A 495 -9.11 -4.06 -9.12
C MET A 495 -8.69 -5.53 -9.21
N GLY A 496 -8.65 -6.06 -10.41
CA GLY A 496 -8.19 -7.42 -10.66
C GLY A 496 -8.72 -7.99 -11.98
N TYR A 497 -8.41 -9.24 -12.24
CA TYR A 497 -8.82 -9.94 -13.45
C TYR A 497 -8.88 -11.46 -13.26
N ASN A 498 -9.77 -12.10 -14.02
CA ASN A 498 -9.86 -13.56 -14.05
C ASN A 498 -8.73 -14.17 -14.87
N HIS A 499 -8.16 -15.29 -14.43
CA HIS A 499 -7.19 -16.09 -15.21
C HIS A 499 -7.73 -16.42 -16.61
N SER A 500 -8.98 -16.85 -16.70
CA SER A 500 -9.62 -17.21 -17.96
C SER A 500 -9.75 -16.07 -18.98
N SER A 501 -9.61 -14.81 -18.55
CA SER A 501 -9.70 -13.66 -19.45
C SER A 501 -8.39 -13.38 -20.18
N LEU A 502 -7.25 -13.84 -19.66
CA LEU A 502 -5.93 -13.52 -20.19
C LEU A 502 -5.35 -14.63 -21.07
N ASN A 503 -5.25 -15.82 -20.56
CA ASN A 503 -4.51 -16.87 -21.22
C ASN A 503 -5.36 -18.11 -21.41
N LYS A 504 -6.16 -18.10 -22.48
CA LYS A 504 -7.06 -19.21 -22.81
C LYS A 504 -6.34 -20.50 -23.18
N ALA A 505 -5.08 -20.43 -23.60
CA ALA A 505 -4.30 -21.59 -24.02
C ALA A 505 -3.48 -22.20 -22.87
N GLU A 506 -2.96 -21.38 -21.95
CA GLU A 506 -2.04 -21.83 -20.89
C GLU A 506 -2.66 -21.79 -19.49
N GLY A 507 -3.74 -21.04 -19.30
CA GLY A 507 -4.46 -20.94 -18.03
C GLY A 507 -3.64 -20.32 -16.87
N SER A 508 -2.46 -19.78 -17.18
CA SER A 508 -1.56 -19.16 -16.21
C SER A 508 -1.75 -17.66 -16.18
N ALA A 509 -1.92 -17.11 -14.99
CA ALA A 509 -1.89 -15.68 -14.72
C ALA A 509 -1.13 -15.45 -13.41
N SER A 510 -0.45 -14.31 -13.29
CA SER A 510 0.26 -13.91 -12.08
C SER A 510 0.47 -12.40 -12.09
N ILE A 511 -0.18 -11.69 -11.19
CA ILE A 511 -0.07 -10.25 -11.11
C ILE A 511 1.32 -9.82 -10.61
N SER A 512 1.93 -8.86 -11.31
CA SER A 512 3.30 -8.39 -11.02
C SER A 512 3.36 -7.17 -10.10
N GLY A 513 2.21 -6.63 -9.69
CA GLY A 513 2.13 -5.41 -8.89
C GLY A 513 2.12 -4.13 -9.71
N GLY A 514 2.33 -2.99 -9.05
CA GLY A 514 2.26 -1.70 -9.72
C GLY A 514 2.47 -0.50 -8.82
N TYR A 515 2.27 0.68 -9.43
CA TYR A 515 2.41 2.00 -8.79
C TYR A 515 1.34 2.97 -9.27
N PHE A 516 0.98 3.93 -8.42
CA PHE A 516 0.33 5.13 -8.90
C PHE A 516 1.30 5.95 -9.74
N TYR A 517 0.89 6.30 -10.96
CA TYR A 517 1.67 7.15 -11.84
C TYR A 517 1.55 8.61 -11.38
N ARG A 518 2.67 9.18 -10.91
CA ARG A 518 2.75 10.54 -10.37
C ARG A 518 3.78 11.41 -11.10
N SER A 519 4.30 10.93 -12.22
CA SER A 519 5.16 11.71 -13.08
C SER A 519 4.37 12.59 -14.03
N MET A 520 4.92 13.75 -14.33
CA MET A 520 4.41 14.66 -15.36
C MET A 520 4.92 14.32 -16.76
N THR A 521 5.71 13.26 -16.90
CA THR A 521 6.20 12.79 -18.19
C THR A 521 5.07 12.40 -19.14
N ASP A 522 4.08 11.63 -18.64
CA ASP A 522 2.83 11.38 -19.37
C ASP A 522 1.63 11.86 -18.53
N PRO A 523 1.15 13.09 -18.74
CA PRO A 523 0.07 13.66 -17.94
C PRO A 523 -1.29 12.97 -18.13
N CYS A 524 -1.45 12.13 -19.15
CA CYS A 524 -2.66 11.35 -19.35
C CYS A 524 -2.70 10.07 -18.50
N LEU A 525 -1.55 9.61 -18.03
CA LEU A 525 -1.45 8.53 -17.04
C LEU A 525 -1.54 9.02 -15.59
N TYR A 526 -1.35 10.33 -15.36
CA TYR A 526 -1.29 10.88 -14.01
C TYR A 526 -2.52 10.53 -13.16
N GLY A 527 -2.28 10.03 -11.95
CA GLY A 527 -3.32 9.61 -11.01
C GLY A 527 -3.87 8.19 -11.23
N ARG A 528 -3.40 7.47 -12.23
CA ARG A 528 -3.78 6.08 -12.50
C ARG A 528 -2.84 5.11 -11.80
N TYR A 529 -3.38 3.99 -11.34
CA TYR A 529 -2.58 2.87 -10.84
C TYR A 529 -2.25 1.93 -12.00
N LEU A 530 -0.96 1.80 -12.31
CA LEU A 530 -0.48 0.89 -13.37
C LEU A 530 -0.09 -0.44 -12.77
N TYR A 531 -0.55 -1.54 -13.35
CA TYR A 531 -0.20 -2.90 -12.95
C TYR A 531 -0.17 -3.84 -14.17
N ALA A 532 0.48 -4.99 -14.02
CA ALA A 532 0.70 -5.91 -15.14
C ALA A 532 0.59 -7.37 -14.69
N ASP A 533 0.54 -8.25 -15.67
CA ASP A 533 0.67 -9.71 -15.51
C ASP A 533 2.07 -10.17 -15.91
N LEU A 534 2.58 -11.20 -15.21
CA LEU A 534 3.90 -11.77 -15.44
C LEU A 534 4.06 -12.36 -16.84
N TYR A 535 3.01 -13.03 -17.35
CA TYR A 535 3.07 -13.86 -18.56
C TYR A 535 2.45 -13.19 -19.79
N ALA A 536 1.49 -12.28 -19.59
CA ALA A 536 0.56 -11.91 -20.65
C ALA A 536 0.95 -10.66 -21.44
N ASP A 537 2.09 -10.01 -21.16
CA ASP A 537 2.50 -8.73 -21.79
C ASP A 537 1.40 -7.64 -21.75
N VAL A 538 0.54 -7.71 -20.73
CA VAL A 538 -0.61 -6.81 -20.56
C VAL A 538 -0.36 -5.85 -19.41
N ILE A 539 -0.60 -4.58 -19.66
CA ILE A 539 -0.54 -3.52 -18.66
C ILE A 539 -1.92 -2.87 -18.55
N TRP A 540 -2.40 -2.73 -17.33
CA TRP A 540 -3.65 -2.03 -17.02
C TRP A 540 -3.39 -0.71 -16.33
N ALA A 541 -4.32 0.22 -16.52
CA ALA A 541 -4.39 1.47 -15.79
C ALA A 541 -5.70 1.55 -15.01
N GLY A 542 -5.63 1.46 -13.69
CA GLY A 542 -6.76 1.66 -12.80
C GLY A 542 -7.00 3.16 -12.57
N PHE A 543 -8.21 3.61 -12.78
CA PHE A 543 -8.64 4.98 -12.52
C PHE A 543 -9.71 5.03 -11.44
N GLU A 544 -9.44 5.76 -10.37
CA GLU A 544 -10.40 5.92 -9.29
C GLU A 544 -11.42 7.00 -9.62
N ASN A 545 -12.66 6.62 -9.68
CA ASN A 545 -13.74 7.55 -9.98
C ASN A 545 -14.99 7.24 -9.12
N PRO A 546 -15.40 8.19 -8.28
CA PRO A 546 -14.76 9.48 -7.98
C PRO A 546 -13.44 9.32 -7.18
N LYS A 547 -12.57 10.31 -7.25
CA LYS A 547 -11.31 10.31 -6.46
C LYS A 547 -11.62 10.17 -4.96
N GLY A 548 -10.91 9.31 -4.24
CA GLY A 548 -11.12 9.05 -2.81
C GLY A 548 -12.23 8.05 -2.49
N SER A 549 -12.92 7.50 -3.50
CA SER A 549 -14.04 6.57 -3.29
C SER A 549 -13.63 5.11 -3.05
N GLY A 550 -12.40 4.73 -3.43
CA GLY A 550 -11.99 3.32 -3.52
C GLY A 550 -12.66 2.57 -4.68
N ASN A 551 -13.39 3.26 -5.56
CA ASN A 551 -14.05 2.67 -6.71
C ASN A 551 -13.18 2.89 -7.96
N PHE A 552 -12.61 1.80 -8.49
CA PHE A 552 -11.71 1.83 -9.64
C PHE A 552 -12.37 1.22 -10.87
N THR A 553 -12.13 1.86 -12.01
CA THR A 553 -12.32 1.27 -13.34
C THR A 553 -10.96 1.01 -13.94
N THR A 554 -10.82 -0.05 -14.73
CA THR A 554 -9.54 -0.46 -15.32
C THR A 554 -9.63 -0.50 -16.82
N ASP A 555 -8.63 0.08 -17.48
CA ASP A 555 -8.44 0.03 -18.93
C ASP A 555 -7.17 -0.76 -19.22
N GLN A 556 -7.26 -1.71 -20.16
CA GLN A 556 -6.08 -2.36 -20.73
C GLN A 556 -5.43 -1.40 -21.74
N LEU A 557 -4.12 -1.16 -21.58
CA LEU A 557 -3.41 -0.20 -22.40
C LEU A 557 -2.61 -0.88 -23.51
N ALA A 558 -2.70 -0.33 -24.70
CA ALA A 558 -1.80 -0.71 -25.79
C ALA A 558 -0.37 -0.23 -25.49
N VAL A 559 0.62 -1.05 -25.77
CA VAL A 559 2.02 -0.76 -25.49
C VAL A 559 2.79 -0.59 -26.81
N LYS A 560 3.58 0.48 -26.92
CA LYS A 560 4.51 0.70 -28.04
C LYS A 560 5.86 1.13 -27.52
N CYS A 561 6.89 0.89 -28.32
CA CYS A 561 8.23 1.43 -28.07
C CYS A 561 8.47 2.71 -28.89
N ALA A 562 9.15 3.66 -28.28
CA ALA A 562 9.63 4.85 -28.97
C ALA A 562 10.65 4.47 -30.05
N GLN A 563 10.55 5.08 -31.22
CA GLN A 563 11.45 4.78 -32.35
C GLN A 563 12.91 5.20 -32.07
N ASP A 564 13.06 6.21 -31.21
CA ASP A 564 14.33 6.75 -30.73
C ASP A 564 14.77 6.14 -29.39
N SER A 565 14.27 4.95 -29.05
CA SER A 565 14.68 4.22 -27.85
C SER A 565 16.19 3.92 -27.88
N PRO A 566 16.93 4.17 -26.79
CA PRO A 566 18.39 3.91 -26.71
C PRO A 566 18.77 2.47 -27.08
N ILE A 567 17.96 1.53 -26.65
CA ILE A 567 18.05 0.12 -27.04
C ILE A 567 16.79 -0.20 -27.82
N GLN A 568 16.96 -0.85 -28.97
CA GLN A 568 15.81 -1.25 -29.77
C GLN A 568 14.97 -2.28 -29.00
N CYS A 569 13.67 -2.04 -28.91
CA CYS A 569 12.77 -3.01 -28.32
C CYS A 569 12.61 -4.22 -29.27
N ASN A 570 12.59 -5.41 -28.69
CA ASN A 570 12.26 -6.61 -29.45
C ASN A 570 10.79 -6.50 -29.90
N ALA A 571 10.53 -6.74 -31.18
CA ALA A 571 9.16 -6.80 -31.69
C ALA A 571 8.75 -8.26 -31.83
N GLU A 572 7.53 -8.58 -31.46
CA GLU A 572 6.90 -9.85 -31.87
C GLU A 572 6.74 -9.83 -33.41
N PRO A 573 7.11 -10.90 -34.13
CA PRO A 573 7.13 -10.91 -35.60
C PRO A 573 5.78 -10.59 -36.27
N GLU A 574 4.66 -10.77 -35.54
CA GLU A 574 3.30 -10.58 -36.06
C GLU A 574 2.49 -9.51 -35.31
N LEU A 575 3.04 -8.91 -34.23
CA LEU A 575 2.37 -7.91 -33.41
C LEU A 575 3.08 -6.56 -33.47
N THR A 576 2.32 -5.48 -33.42
CA THR A 576 2.86 -4.12 -33.32
C THR A 576 3.35 -3.76 -31.91
N SER A 577 3.20 -4.68 -30.95
CA SER A 577 3.60 -4.52 -29.55
C SER A 577 5.03 -5.02 -29.33
N PRO A 578 5.80 -4.40 -28.41
CA PRO A 578 7.10 -4.94 -28.03
C PRO A 578 6.95 -6.22 -27.23
N ALA A 579 7.84 -7.20 -27.48
CA ALA A 579 7.98 -8.39 -26.65
C ALA A 579 8.71 -8.02 -25.34
N LEU A 580 7.96 -7.75 -24.29
CA LEU A 580 8.54 -7.37 -22.98
C LEU A 580 9.16 -8.57 -22.27
N GLY A 581 8.67 -9.79 -22.54
CA GLY A 581 9.03 -11.00 -21.82
C GLY A 581 8.28 -11.06 -20.48
N PHE A 582 8.80 -11.83 -19.52
CA PHE A 582 8.18 -11.89 -18.20
C PHE A 582 8.30 -10.57 -17.46
N ILE A 583 7.17 -9.97 -17.07
CA ILE A 583 7.13 -8.73 -16.31
C ILE A 583 7.20 -9.08 -14.81
N PHE A 584 8.37 -8.93 -14.20
CA PHE A 584 8.60 -9.33 -12.81
C PHE A 584 8.04 -8.34 -11.79
N SER A 585 8.22 -7.04 -12.07
CA SER A 585 7.83 -5.97 -11.16
C SER A 585 7.92 -4.60 -11.82
N PHE A 586 7.64 -3.58 -11.03
CA PHE A 586 7.79 -2.18 -11.39
C PHE A 586 8.80 -1.49 -10.47
N GLY A 587 9.38 -0.38 -10.94
CA GLY A 587 10.18 0.52 -10.15
C GLY A 587 9.73 1.96 -10.34
N GLN A 588 10.14 2.83 -9.42
CA GLN A 588 9.89 4.26 -9.51
C GLN A 588 11.15 5.03 -9.12
N ASP A 589 11.50 6.06 -9.90
CA ASP A 589 12.60 6.97 -9.58
C ASP A 589 12.13 8.19 -8.75
N ASN A 590 13.05 9.10 -8.46
CA ASN A 590 12.75 10.32 -7.71
C ASN A 590 11.91 11.34 -8.49
N LYS A 591 11.85 11.25 -9.82
CA LYS A 591 10.96 12.03 -10.70
C LYS A 591 9.55 11.42 -10.76
N LYS A 592 9.34 10.30 -10.08
CA LYS A 592 8.11 9.50 -10.12
C LYS A 592 7.84 8.86 -11.48
N ASP A 593 8.85 8.80 -12.35
CA ASP A 593 8.77 8.00 -13.57
C ASP A 593 8.68 6.52 -13.20
N ILE A 594 7.85 5.78 -13.93
CA ILE A 594 7.67 4.33 -13.70
C ILE A 594 8.51 3.55 -14.69
N PHE A 595 9.14 2.51 -14.15
CA PHE A 595 9.95 1.54 -14.88
C PHE A 595 9.31 0.18 -14.78
N ILE A 596 9.41 -0.59 -15.87
CA ILE A 596 8.95 -1.97 -15.95
C ILE A 596 10.18 -2.85 -16.00
N LEU A 597 10.31 -3.76 -15.03
CA LEU A 597 11.42 -4.69 -14.87
C LEU A 597 11.02 -6.05 -15.44
N THR A 598 11.73 -6.46 -16.49
CA THR A 598 11.35 -7.67 -17.23
C THR A 598 12.53 -8.61 -17.47
N SER A 599 12.24 -9.82 -17.94
CA SER A 599 13.28 -10.75 -18.39
C SER A 599 14.08 -10.22 -19.60
N ASN A 600 13.49 -9.33 -20.39
CA ASN A 600 14.11 -8.77 -21.59
C ASN A 600 14.78 -7.41 -21.35
N GLY A 601 14.71 -6.85 -20.13
CA GLY A 601 15.39 -5.62 -19.78
C GLY A 601 14.60 -4.65 -18.91
N VAL A 602 15.07 -3.42 -18.87
CA VAL A 602 14.48 -2.29 -18.13
C VAL A 602 13.84 -1.33 -19.12
N TYR A 603 12.54 -1.12 -18.96
CA TYR A 603 11.76 -0.20 -19.78
C TYR A 603 11.26 0.96 -18.93
N ARG A 604 11.34 2.18 -19.44
CA ARG A 604 10.81 3.40 -18.81
C ARG A 604 9.59 3.90 -19.58
N ILE A 605 8.55 4.33 -18.87
CA ILE A 605 7.41 5.02 -19.46
C ILE A 605 7.85 6.44 -19.83
N VAL A 606 7.60 6.81 -21.09
CA VAL A 606 7.95 8.10 -21.68
C VAL A 606 6.73 8.80 -22.26
N ARG A 607 6.90 10.03 -22.74
CA ARG A 607 5.81 10.82 -23.36
C ARG A 607 5.08 10.05 -24.44
N SER A 608 3.77 10.02 -24.36
CA SER A 608 2.90 9.30 -25.28
C SER A 608 3.08 9.73 -26.74
N SER A 609 3.42 11.01 -26.99
CA SER A 609 3.70 11.55 -28.34
C SER A 609 4.89 10.87 -29.04
N ARG A 610 5.89 10.34 -28.30
CA ARG A 610 7.03 9.61 -28.90
C ARG A 610 6.62 8.29 -29.58
N CYS A 611 5.44 7.78 -29.24
CA CYS A 611 4.83 6.60 -29.87
C CYS A 611 3.63 6.94 -30.77
N ASN A 612 3.43 8.20 -31.12
CA ASN A 612 2.27 8.70 -31.86
C ASN A 612 0.94 8.42 -31.15
N TYR A 613 0.93 8.36 -29.82
CA TYR A 613 -0.30 8.37 -29.04
C TYR A 613 -0.73 9.80 -28.75
N THR A 614 -2.03 10.03 -28.68
CA THR A 614 -2.59 11.34 -28.38
C THR A 614 -2.80 11.52 -26.89
N CYS A 615 -2.23 12.57 -26.31
CA CYS A 615 -2.54 13.00 -24.96
C CYS A 615 -2.93 14.48 -24.98
N SER A 616 -4.19 14.76 -24.73
CA SER A 616 -4.74 16.13 -24.75
C SER A 616 -4.10 17.06 -23.70
N ARG A 617 -3.48 16.48 -22.67
CA ARG A 617 -2.81 17.19 -21.59
C ARG A 617 -1.33 17.44 -21.83
N GLU A 618 -0.70 16.80 -22.80
CA GLU A 618 0.74 16.89 -23.06
C GLU A 618 1.18 18.29 -23.51
N ASN A 619 0.28 19.04 -24.15
CA ASN A 619 0.56 20.39 -24.68
C ASN A 619 0.06 21.53 -23.78
N VAL A 620 -0.45 21.25 -22.59
CA VAL A 620 -0.88 22.28 -21.64
C VAL A 620 0.33 22.73 -20.84
N THR A 621 0.88 23.90 -21.22
CA THR A 621 2.08 24.49 -20.61
C THR A 621 1.89 24.90 -19.14
N ASP A 622 0.65 24.89 -18.63
CA ASP A 622 0.29 25.27 -17.25
C ASP A 622 -0.20 24.10 -16.39
N PHE A 623 0.04 22.86 -16.83
CA PHE A 623 -0.29 21.71 -15.98
C PHE A 623 0.78 21.59 -14.88
N THR A 624 0.52 22.25 -13.75
CA THR A 624 1.23 21.98 -12.50
C THR A 624 0.54 20.82 -11.81
N ALA A 625 1.31 19.84 -11.34
CA ALA A 625 0.76 18.84 -10.40
C ALA A 625 0.09 19.60 -9.24
N PRO A 626 -1.07 19.15 -8.75
CA PRO A 626 -1.64 19.74 -7.55
C PRO A 626 -0.55 19.73 -6.47
N PRO A 627 -0.39 20.83 -5.69
CA PRO A 627 0.67 20.93 -4.72
C PRO A 627 0.59 19.72 -3.78
N GLY A 628 1.59 18.87 -3.84
CA GLY A 628 1.79 17.83 -2.85
C GLY A 628 1.92 18.54 -1.50
N SER A 629 1.34 17.99 -0.46
CA SER A 629 1.50 18.51 0.90
C SER A 629 2.99 18.74 1.16
N ASP A 630 3.41 20.00 1.20
CA ASP A 630 4.75 20.42 1.57
C ASP A 630 5.06 19.80 2.94
N VAL A 631 5.94 18.82 2.93
CA VAL A 631 6.64 18.45 4.16
C VAL A 631 7.66 19.55 4.36
N ASP A 632 7.37 20.48 5.25
CA ASP A 632 8.32 21.50 5.68
C ASP A 632 9.65 20.84 6.03
N PRO A 633 10.78 21.33 5.49
CA PRO A 633 12.08 20.88 5.95
C PRO A 633 12.21 21.26 7.43
N PRO A 634 12.82 20.41 8.27
CA PRO A 634 12.94 20.69 9.70
C PRO A 634 13.62 22.04 9.90
N SER A 635 12.93 22.95 10.58
CA SER A 635 13.39 24.28 10.90
C SER A 635 14.73 24.19 11.64
N SER A 636 15.79 24.67 11.01
CA SER A 636 17.07 24.91 11.68
C SER A 636 16.87 25.97 12.74
N SER A 637 16.89 25.56 14.02
CA SER A 637 16.95 26.47 15.14
C SER A 637 18.24 27.31 15.07
N PRO A 638 18.19 28.63 15.26
CA PRO A 638 19.38 29.45 15.27
C PRO A 638 20.21 29.15 16.53
N SER A 639 21.44 28.71 16.32
CA SER A 639 22.44 28.61 17.39
C SER A 639 22.72 30.00 17.98
N SER A 640 22.34 30.20 19.21
CA SER A 640 22.74 31.37 20.02
C SER A 640 24.26 31.34 20.24
N GLY A 641 24.97 32.16 19.53
CA GLY A 641 26.37 32.42 19.79
C GLY A 641 26.53 33.17 21.11
N SER A 642 27.11 32.56 22.14
CA SER A 642 27.68 33.24 23.28
C SER A 642 29.14 33.57 22.97
N LYS A 643 29.41 34.88 22.79
CA LYS A 643 30.75 35.41 22.90
C LYS A 643 31.17 35.34 24.37
N PHE A 644 32.32 34.76 24.66
CA PHE A 644 33.14 35.11 25.79
C PHE A 644 34.57 35.41 25.34
N SER A 645 35.06 36.50 25.91
CA SER A 645 36.35 37.17 25.76
C SER A 645 37.57 36.28 25.97
#